data_639f5f3a24894fe02c900a228c23f827
#
_entry.id   639f5f3a24894fe02c900a228c23f827
#
_cell.length_a   1.000
_cell.length_b   1.000
_cell.length_c   1.000
_cell.angle_alpha   90.00
_cell.angle_beta   90.00
_cell.angle_gamma   90.00
#
_symmetry.space_group_name_H-M   'P 1'
#
loop_
_entity.id
_entity.type
_entity.pdbx_description
1 polymer ?
#
loop_
_entity_poly.entity_id
_entity_poly.type
_entity_poly.pdbx_seq_one_letter_code
_entity_poly.pdbx_strand_id
1 'polypeptide(L)'
;MGRGGQKPALMKGGSKSKGSNAFQGLDEPLGLMQVDAKYGIYLLTWVFSRVTGAGAHLLPTLAWATVLRYVVNKGFQALSKCDAFAEPRRIHRKNPPASQLERELDWDGPVILSPLAFVLVDLVTPWLRADRVCAFDGASLLWLFIGHYAAVEPVYYAFHIWLHEEWAYKRSHGHHHSSVTTEAVSGTSHPLHESLAYLANFSLAFLVPAWCGHFSLPLIPIYFAWFDAMNCAGHCNFECFPRWAQWGPLKYYVYTSCYHSLHHSKYKYNYCLFCPIWDHLCGTAHPTSQALHREVTDRARARRPTDVVFLAHGHDVPSMVTHVPFVSPFLCSVTHATGWVATLLWPLCYVWARLAQLLLPATVMQRYQYRGTQAATWCLPVAARFYLNKGERPAIQRKLEAAVDAAERAGVRYVGLAALNKAEWLNGGGEAVRARCEARGYAVKIVHGNALTAAAVLETVRRKTLPEDTVCVTGATAKIGRALAIALARRGHEVVCLTTAPDRFADLVRQAGAAGARLRRAHTYDDAAALRPDVWLLGKLAFESTIHRAVRDDALVVDYAVPHLVPRPSARYAYVNGAALVYDAKDTDLTFCHDVQGTVPACLAAAIVHARDDLGAHETGPIDVDALDGWWARAERHGFRLNPGAAVRCA
;
A
#
# COMPACT_ATOMS: atom_id res chain seq x y z
N MET A 1 18.36 -4.79 -46.01
CA MET A 1 17.52 -6.00 -45.93
C MET A 1 16.92 -6.03 -44.53
N GLY A 2 15.63 -5.76 -44.47
CA GLY A 2 14.94 -5.54 -43.20
C GLY A 2 14.75 -6.83 -42.42
N ARG A 3 15.04 -6.79 -41.12
CA ARG A 3 14.53 -7.75 -40.15
C ARG A 3 13.48 -7.02 -39.31
N GLY A 4 12.22 -7.40 -39.55
CA GLY A 4 11.07 -6.91 -38.82
C GLY A 4 11.19 -7.28 -37.33
N GLY A 5 11.18 -6.25 -36.47
CA GLY A 5 11.09 -6.42 -35.04
C GLY A 5 9.72 -6.93 -34.65
N GLN A 6 9.61 -8.17 -34.23
CA GLN A 6 8.43 -8.65 -33.52
C GLN A 6 8.36 -7.94 -32.17
N LYS A 7 7.27 -7.21 -31.96
CA LYS A 7 6.90 -6.70 -30.64
C LYS A 7 6.74 -7.90 -29.69
N PRO A 8 7.38 -7.91 -28.50
CA PRO A 8 7.10 -8.94 -27.52
C PRO A 8 5.63 -8.83 -27.11
N ALA A 9 4.92 -9.95 -27.17
CA ALA A 9 3.55 -10.07 -26.73
C ALA A 9 3.46 -9.65 -25.25
N LEU A 10 2.66 -8.62 -24.96
CA LEU A 10 2.23 -8.34 -23.61
C LEU A 10 1.60 -9.61 -23.04
N MET A 11 2.22 -10.21 -22.03
CA MET A 11 1.60 -11.29 -21.28
C MET A 11 0.32 -10.76 -20.68
N LYS A 12 -0.81 -11.20 -21.22
CA LYS A 12 -2.13 -11.04 -20.59
C LYS A 12 -2.07 -11.76 -19.25
N GLY A 13 -2.35 -11.02 -18.18
CA GLY A 13 -2.42 -11.55 -16.85
C GLY A 13 -3.41 -12.70 -16.74
N GLY A 14 -3.05 -13.70 -15.95
CA GLY A 14 -3.96 -14.65 -15.35
C GLY A 14 -4.27 -15.89 -16.16
N SER A 15 -3.27 -16.69 -16.49
CA SER A 15 -3.46 -18.14 -16.62
C SER A 15 -2.64 -18.81 -15.52
N LYS A 16 -3.32 -19.49 -14.61
CA LYS A 16 -2.67 -20.44 -13.70
C LYS A 16 -2.01 -21.52 -14.54
N SER A 17 -0.78 -21.31 -15.00
CA SER A 17 0.01 -22.38 -15.57
C SER A 17 0.42 -23.30 -14.41
N LYS A 18 -0.18 -24.48 -14.33
CA LYS A 18 0.34 -25.61 -13.57
C LYS A 18 1.62 -26.10 -14.23
N GLY A 19 2.68 -25.33 -14.15
CA GLY A 19 4.03 -25.78 -14.37
C GLY A 19 4.66 -25.98 -13.00
N SER A 20 4.80 -27.23 -12.56
CA SER A 20 5.56 -27.56 -11.37
C SER A 20 7.02 -27.20 -11.61
N ASN A 21 7.45 -26.01 -11.17
CA ASN A 21 8.86 -25.69 -11.09
C ASN A 21 9.46 -26.49 -9.94
N ALA A 22 10.50 -27.27 -10.20
CA ALA A 22 11.21 -28.06 -9.19
C ALA A 22 11.79 -27.20 -8.03
N PHE A 23 11.84 -25.87 -8.21
CA PHE A 23 12.30 -24.90 -7.22
C PHE A 23 11.19 -24.10 -6.53
N GLN A 24 9.91 -24.20 -6.97
CA GLN A 24 8.79 -23.55 -6.27
C GLN A 24 8.67 -23.99 -4.80
N GLY A 25 9.07 -25.21 -4.48
CA GLY A 25 9.08 -25.72 -3.11
C GLY A 25 10.22 -25.17 -2.23
N LEU A 26 11.24 -24.52 -2.80
CA LEU A 26 12.32 -23.88 -2.04
C LEU A 26 12.04 -22.39 -1.75
N ASP A 27 11.19 -21.77 -2.57
CA ASP A 27 10.75 -20.38 -2.36
C ASP A 27 9.67 -20.30 -1.28
N GLU A 28 8.83 -21.33 -1.17
CA GLU A 28 7.76 -21.44 -0.19
C GLU A 28 8.24 -21.51 1.27
N PRO A 29 9.36 -22.16 1.66
CA PRO A 29 9.71 -22.29 3.08
C PRO A 29 9.92 -20.98 3.81
N LEU A 30 10.39 -19.93 3.17
CA LEU A 30 10.53 -18.61 3.80
C LEU A 30 9.31 -17.71 3.58
N GLY A 31 8.62 -17.82 2.46
CA GLY A 31 7.39 -17.10 2.17
C GLY A 31 6.17 -17.65 2.91
N LEU A 32 6.11 -18.98 3.12
CA LEU A 32 5.07 -19.68 3.89
C LEU A 32 5.42 -19.86 5.37
N MET A 33 6.69 -19.66 5.74
CA MET A 33 7.02 -19.66 7.17
C MET A 33 6.21 -18.55 7.82
N GLN A 34 5.31 -18.98 8.69
CA GLN A 34 4.65 -18.06 9.61
C GLN A 34 5.73 -17.22 10.30
N VAL A 35 5.45 -15.97 10.56
CA VAL A 35 6.40 -14.97 11.06
C VAL A 35 7.25 -15.49 12.23
N ASP A 36 6.66 -16.27 13.09
CA ASP A 36 7.25 -16.94 14.26
C ASP A 36 8.41 -17.86 13.86
N ALA A 37 8.23 -18.65 12.80
CA ALA A 37 9.25 -19.59 12.32
C ALA A 37 10.37 -18.85 11.55
N LYS A 38 10.03 -17.81 10.79
CA LYS A 38 10.98 -16.99 10.04
C LYS A 38 12.01 -16.35 10.97
N TYR A 39 11.56 -15.72 12.05
CA TYR A 39 12.48 -15.12 13.04
C TYR A 39 13.14 -16.11 13.97
N GLY A 40 12.69 -17.36 13.99
CA GLY A 40 13.35 -18.47 14.66
C GLY A 40 14.78 -18.71 14.16
N ILE A 41 15.12 -18.27 12.95
CA ILE A 41 16.48 -18.32 12.40
C ILE A 41 17.48 -17.59 13.31
N TYR A 42 17.12 -16.47 13.93
CA TYR A 42 18.01 -15.79 14.88
C TYR A 42 18.31 -16.66 16.11
N LEU A 43 17.29 -17.34 16.65
CA LEU A 43 17.49 -18.29 17.76
C LEU A 43 18.34 -19.47 17.30
N LEU A 44 18.06 -20.03 16.13
CA LEU A 44 18.85 -21.12 15.55
C LEU A 44 20.30 -20.70 15.33
N THR A 45 20.56 -19.52 14.82
CA THR A 45 21.92 -18.96 14.65
C THR A 45 22.63 -18.86 15.98
N TRP A 46 21.97 -18.37 17.01
CA TRP A 46 22.52 -18.27 18.35
C TRP A 46 22.83 -19.63 18.96
N VAL A 47 21.86 -20.58 18.90
CA VAL A 47 22.06 -21.95 19.40
C VAL A 47 23.19 -22.64 18.65
N PHE A 48 23.20 -22.57 17.32
CA PHE A 48 24.26 -23.18 16.49
C PHE A 48 25.64 -22.62 16.85
N SER A 49 25.76 -21.31 16.99
CA SER A 49 26.99 -20.65 17.39
C SER A 49 27.45 -21.07 18.80
N ARG A 50 26.51 -21.24 19.74
CA ARG A 50 26.84 -21.70 21.10
C ARG A 50 27.31 -23.16 21.14
N VAL A 51 26.72 -24.01 20.30
CA VAL A 51 27.05 -25.46 20.25
C VAL A 51 28.39 -25.70 19.52
N THR A 52 28.61 -25.00 18.40
CA THR A 52 29.80 -25.22 17.57
C THR A 52 30.99 -24.32 17.94
N GLY A 53 30.75 -23.24 18.67
CA GLY A 53 31.73 -22.16 18.89
C GLY A 53 31.95 -21.25 17.67
N ALA A 54 31.43 -21.63 16.50
CA ALA A 54 31.60 -20.87 15.27
C ALA A 54 30.86 -19.52 15.34
N GLY A 55 31.52 -18.45 14.91
CA GLY A 55 30.95 -17.11 14.79
C GLY A 55 30.54 -16.45 16.10
N ALA A 56 30.86 -17.02 17.27
CA ALA A 56 30.46 -16.44 18.56
C ALA A 56 30.96 -15.00 18.74
N HIS A 57 32.14 -14.69 18.24
CA HIS A 57 32.73 -13.36 18.26
C HIS A 57 32.04 -12.38 17.29
N LEU A 58 31.32 -12.90 16.28
CA LEU A 58 30.59 -12.10 15.27
C LEU A 58 29.21 -11.69 15.77
N LEU A 59 28.58 -12.44 16.69
CA LEU A 59 27.17 -12.27 17.08
C LEU A 59 26.78 -10.84 17.48
N PRO A 60 27.56 -10.11 18.32
CA PRO A 60 27.19 -8.73 18.66
C PRO A 60 27.19 -7.81 17.44
N THR A 61 28.19 -7.95 16.57
CA THR A 61 28.32 -7.15 15.35
C THR A 61 27.22 -7.48 14.34
N LEU A 62 26.86 -8.75 14.20
CA LEU A 62 25.74 -9.18 13.35
C LEU A 62 24.40 -8.65 13.86
N ALA A 63 24.19 -8.59 15.18
CA ALA A 63 23.02 -7.99 15.76
C ALA A 63 22.93 -6.48 15.41
N TRP A 64 24.02 -5.75 15.55
CA TRP A 64 24.09 -4.35 15.13
C TRP A 64 23.88 -4.16 13.63
N ALA A 65 24.51 -4.98 12.80
CA ALA A 65 24.31 -4.94 11.36
C ALA A 65 22.83 -5.15 11.00
N THR A 66 22.15 -6.12 11.65
CA THR A 66 20.72 -6.36 11.46
C THR A 66 19.89 -5.13 11.80
N VAL A 67 20.13 -4.51 12.96
CA VAL A 67 19.40 -3.29 13.36
C VAL A 67 19.62 -2.17 12.33
N LEU A 68 20.87 -1.94 11.90
CA LEU A 68 21.18 -0.91 10.90
C LEU A 68 20.50 -1.18 9.57
N ARG A 69 20.46 -2.44 9.11
CA ARG A 69 19.74 -2.82 7.88
C ARG A 69 18.26 -2.46 7.96
N TYR A 70 17.59 -2.76 9.06
CA TYR A 70 16.20 -2.35 9.27
C TYR A 70 16.06 -0.83 9.30
N VAL A 71 16.93 -0.12 9.99
CA VAL A 71 16.90 1.37 10.05
C VAL A 71 17.05 1.99 8.66
N VAL A 72 18.02 1.52 7.86
CA VAL A 72 18.23 2.01 6.49
C VAL A 72 17.00 1.76 5.62
N ASN A 73 16.50 0.51 5.60
CA ASN A 73 15.32 0.17 4.80
C ASN A 73 14.08 0.99 5.22
N LYS A 74 13.82 1.14 6.52
CA LYS A 74 12.73 1.96 7.02
C LYS A 74 12.93 3.44 6.72
N GLY A 75 14.16 3.93 6.77
CA GLY A 75 14.51 5.29 6.38
C GLY A 75 14.12 5.58 4.93
N PHE A 76 14.47 4.71 3.99
CA PHE A 76 14.10 4.87 2.58
C PHE A 76 12.58 4.73 2.35
N GLN A 77 11.90 3.82 3.05
CA GLN A 77 10.44 3.74 3.02
C GLN A 77 9.79 5.03 3.53
N ALA A 78 10.29 5.61 4.62
CA ALA A 78 9.81 6.89 5.12
C ALA A 78 10.11 8.03 4.13
N LEU A 79 11.30 8.03 3.52
CA LEU A 79 11.70 9.02 2.53
C LEU A 79 10.80 8.97 1.29
N SER A 80 10.36 7.79 0.86
CA SER A 80 9.41 7.61 -0.26
C SER A 80 8.04 8.26 0.00
N LYS A 81 7.70 8.50 1.27
CA LYS A 81 6.47 9.19 1.70
C LYS A 81 6.66 10.70 1.88
N CYS A 82 7.87 11.20 1.74
CA CYS A 82 8.18 12.63 1.91
C CYS A 82 7.76 13.43 0.66
N ASP A 83 6.66 14.21 0.78
CA ASP A 83 6.15 15.05 -0.30
C ASP A 83 7.16 16.05 -0.83
N ALA A 84 7.99 16.60 0.07
CA ALA A 84 8.97 17.61 -0.31
C ALA A 84 10.13 17.03 -1.12
N PHE A 85 10.46 15.76 -0.94
CA PHE A 85 11.63 15.12 -1.54
C PHE A 85 11.27 14.10 -2.64
N ALA A 86 10.48 13.09 -2.31
CA ALA A 86 10.23 11.97 -3.20
C ALA A 86 9.27 12.31 -4.36
N GLU A 87 8.18 13.02 -4.07
CA GLU A 87 7.16 13.29 -5.09
C GLU A 87 7.66 14.11 -6.29
N PRO A 88 8.43 15.20 -6.12
CA PRO A 88 8.95 15.94 -7.27
C PRO A 88 9.90 15.12 -8.13
N ARG A 89 10.54 14.11 -7.55
CA ARG A 89 11.56 13.25 -8.17
C ARG A 89 11.03 11.90 -8.63
N ARG A 90 9.72 11.68 -8.61
CA ARG A 90 9.09 10.40 -8.91
C ARG A 90 9.37 9.95 -10.34
N ILE A 91 9.80 8.69 -10.51
CA ILE A 91 10.16 8.10 -11.80
C ILE A 91 8.90 7.60 -12.50
N HIS A 92 8.20 6.66 -11.90
CA HIS A 92 6.91 6.15 -12.38
C HIS A 92 5.76 6.76 -11.58
N ARG A 93 4.75 7.25 -12.26
CA ARG A 93 3.58 7.87 -11.61
C ARG A 93 2.52 6.85 -11.16
N LYS A 94 2.59 5.62 -11.68
CA LYS A 94 1.73 4.53 -11.26
C LYS A 94 2.22 3.94 -9.93
N ASN A 95 1.29 3.65 -9.05
CA ASN A 95 1.61 2.92 -7.82
C ASN A 95 1.83 1.44 -8.13
N PRO A 96 2.66 0.72 -7.37
CA PRO A 96 2.75 -0.72 -7.49
C PRO A 96 1.40 -1.38 -7.21
N PRO A 97 1.02 -2.42 -7.95
CA PRO A 97 -0.23 -3.15 -7.70
C PRO A 97 -0.20 -3.88 -6.36
N ALA A 98 -1.37 -4.14 -5.76
CA ALA A 98 -1.48 -4.82 -4.47
C ALA A 98 -0.76 -6.18 -4.45
N SER A 99 -0.84 -6.95 -5.55
CA SER A 99 -0.14 -8.22 -5.70
C SER A 99 1.39 -8.10 -5.66
N GLN A 100 1.94 -6.96 -6.08
CA GLN A 100 3.37 -6.68 -5.91
C GLN A 100 3.70 -6.39 -4.45
N LEU A 101 2.89 -5.56 -3.78
CA LEU A 101 3.10 -5.24 -2.37
C LEU A 101 3.01 -6.48 -1.48
N GLU A 102 2.06 -7.38 -1.77
CA GLU A 102 1.96 -8.67 -1.07
C GLU A 102 3.20 -9.54 -1.25
N ARG A 103 3.73 -9.63 -2.47
CA ARG A 103 4.95 -10.40 -2.75
C ARG A 103 6.17 -9.80 -2.06
N GLU A 104 6.26 -8.49 -1.99
CA GLU A 104 7.36 -7.77 -1.36
C GLU A 104 7.33 -7.82 0.19
N LEU A 105 6.33 -8.48 0.81
CA LEU A 105 6.30 -8.72 2.26
C LEU A 105 7.51 -9.54 2.75
N ASP A 106 8.14 -10.31 1.87
CA ASP A 106 9.32 -11.14 2.19
C ASP A 106 10.67 -10.43 1.99
N TRP A 107 10.67 -9.13 1.83
CA TRP A 107 11.86 -8.32 1.61
C TRP A 107 12.97 -8.51 2.65
N ASP A 108 12.63 -8.87 3.88
CA ASP A 108 13.57 -9.04 4.98
C ASP A 108 14.23 -10.43 5.03
N GLY A 109 13.87 -11.34 4.12
CA GLY A 109 14.49 -12.67 4.03
C GLY A 109 16.03 -12.66 4.02
N PRO A 110 16.69 -11.90 3.11
CA PRO A 110 18.15 -11.79 3.11
C PRO A 110 18.72 -11.15 4.37
N VAL A 111 17.98 -10.25 5.03
CA VAL A 111 18.40 -9.65 6.31
C VAL A 111 18.42 -10.69 7.41
N ILE A 112 17.37 -11.52 7.47
CA ILE A 112 17.21 -12.58 8.46
C ILE A 112 18.25 -13.70 8.27
N LEU A 113 18.58 -14.05 7.02
CA LEU A 113 19.53 -15.11 6.70
C LEU A 113 20.99 -14.72 6.91
N SER A 114 21.33 -13.44 6.80
CA SER A 114 22.73 -13.00 6.83
C SER A 114 23.48 -13.37 8.11
N PRO A 115 22.94 -13.28 9.34
CA PRO A 115 23.63 -13.75 10.54
C PRO A 115 24.02 -15.23 10.49
N LEU A 116 23.08 -16.09 10.07
CA LEU A 116 23.35 -17.52 9.92
C LEU A 116 24.43 -17.79 8.86
N ALA A 117 24.37 -17.11 7.72
CA ALA A 117 25.34 -17.25 6.65
C ALA A 117 26.75 -16.88 7.14
N PHE A 118 26.94 -15.81 7.89
CA PHE A 118 28.23 -15.42 8.46
C PHE A 118 28.76 -16.46 9.45
N VAL A 119 27.92 -17.00 10.31
CA VAL A 119 28.31 -18.07 11.26
C VAL A 119 28.73 -19.34 10.54
N LEU A 120 28.01 -19.70 9.45
CA LEU A 120 28.39 -20.85 8.61
C LEU A 120 29.70 -20.62 7.87
N VAL A 121 29.93 -19.39 7.38
CA VAL A 121 31.21 -19.01 6.72
C VAL A 121 32.35 -19.10 7.72
N ASP A 122 32.19 -18.64 8.97
CA ASP A 122 33.22 -18.76 10.01
C ASP A 122 33.53 -20.22 10.36
N LEU A 123 32.55 -21.10 10.26
CA LEU A 123 32.75 -22.55 10.48
C LEU A 123 33.66 -23.18 9.41
N VAL A 124 33.49 -22.78 8.13
CA VAL A 124 34.14 -23.44 7.00
C VAL A 124 35.37 -22.70 6.47
N THR A 125 35.61 -21.45 6.89
CA THR A 125 36.73 -20.64 6.46
C THR A 125 37.57 -20.11 7.64
N PRO A 126 38.91 -20.23 7.58
CA PRO A 126 39.74 -19.69 8.63
C PRO A 126 39.88 -18.16 8.63
N TRP A 127 39.34 -17.49 7.60
CA TRP A 127 39.63 -16.05 7.39
C TRP A 127 38.82 -15.12 8.28
N LEU A 128 37.66 -15.55 8.74
CA LEU A 128 36.79 -14.79 9.66
C LEU A 128 36.97 -15.17 11.14
N ARG A 129 37.91 -16.08 11.46
CA ARG A 129 38.13 -16.54 12.82
C ARG A 129 38.60 -15.42 13.75
N ALA A 130 38.28 -15.53 15.01
CA ALA A 130 38.53 -14.52 16.02
C ALA A 130 40.01 -14.12 16.12
N ASP A 131 40.92 -15.08 15.93
CA ASP A 131 42.38 -14.86 15.95
C ASP A 131 42.91 -14.10 14.74
N ARG A 132 42.11 -13.91 13.69
CA ARG A 132 42.45 -13.17 12.47
C ARG A 132 41.73 -11.81 12.36
N VAL A 133 40.89 -11.47 13.32
CA VAL A 133 40.25 -10.15 13.37
C VAL A 133 41.27 -9.10 13.82
N CYS A 134 41.48 -8.08 13.00
CA CYS A 134 42.35 -6.96 13.32
C CYS A 134 41.62 -5.73 13.87
N ALA A 135 42.37 -4.77 14.39
CA ALA A 135 41.79 -3.46 14.72
C ALA A 135 41.34 -2.74 13.44
N PHE A 136 40.25 -1.99 13.57
CA PHE A 136 39.71 -1.21 12.46
C PHE A 136 40.63 -0.02 12.12
N ASP A 137 40.99 0.09 10.85
CA ASP A 137 41.79 1.20 10.31
C ASP A 137 41.35 1.57 8.88
N GLY A 138 42.00 2.58 8.29
CA GLY A 138 41.75 3.00 6.92
C GLY A 138 42.06 1.93 5.87
N ALA A 139 43.04 1.06 6.12
CA ALA A 139 43.38 -0.05 5.23
C ALA A 139 42.26 -1.10 5.20
N SER A 140 41.66 -1.41 6.35
CA SER A 140 40.50 -2.30 6.44
C SER A 140 39.36 -1.84 5.52
N LEU A 141 39.06 -0.55 5.54
CA LEU A 141 38.00 0.04 4.71
C LEU A 141 38.38 0.05 3.22
N LEU A 142 39.65 0.40 2.91
CA LEU A 142 40.17 0.36 1.55
C LEU A 142 40.06 -1.04 0.93
N TRP A 143 40.51 -2.07 1.64
CA TRP A 143 40.44 -3.45 1.16
C TRP A 143 38.98 -3.95 1.02
N LEU A 144 38.07 -3.51 1.86
CA LEU A 144 36.64 -3.82 1.71
C LEU A 144 36.08 -3.30 0.38
N PHE A 145 36.37 -2.03 0.04
CA PHE A 145 35.87 -1.45 -1.22
C PHE A 145 36.62 -1.97 -2.44
N ILE A 146 37.92 -2.30 -2.31
CA ILE A 146 38.63 -3.04 -3.37
C ILE A 146 37.93 -4.38 -3.60
N GLY A 147 37.62 -5.13 -2.53
CA GLY A 147 36.88 -6.38 -2.63
C GLY A 147 35.50 -6.22 -3.30
N HIS A 148 34.77 -5.16 -2.97
CA HIS A 148 33.50 -4.89 -3.62
C HIS A 148 33.67 -4.58 -5.12
N TYR A 149 34.46 -3.57 -5.48
CA TYR A 149 34.56 -3.11 -6.86
C TYR A 149 35.34 -4.06 -7.78
N ALA A 150 36.34 -4.77 -7.26
CA ALA A 150 37.18 -5.67 -8.05
C ALA A 150 36.68 -7.12 -8.10
N ALA A 151 35.88 -7.56 -7.12
CA ALA A 151 35.37 -8.93 -7.06
C ALA A 151 33.85 -9.02 -7.11
N VAL A 152 33.14 -8.30 -6.24
CA VAL A 152 31.66 -8.40 -6.17
C VAL A 152 31.00 -7.87 -7.44
N GLU A 153 31.34 -6.67 -7.90
CA GLU A 153 30.71 -6.03 -9.06
C GLU A 153 30.84 -6.86 -10.36
N PRO A 154 32.02 -7.32 -10.79
CA PRO A 154 32.14 -8.10 -12.03
C PRO A 154 31.47 -9.47 -11.93
N VAL A 155 31.55 -10.14 -10.77
CA VAL A 155 30.88 -11.43 -10.55
C VAL A 155 29.36 -11.23 -10.55
N TYR A 156 28.88 -10.19 -9.89
CA TYR A 156 27.46 -9.84 -9.92
C TYR A 156 26.98 -9.54 -11.33
N TYR A 157 27.70 -8.72 -12.09
CA TYR A 157 27.37 -8.36 -13.45
C TYR A 157 27.23 -9.60 -14.35
N ALA A 158 28.21 -10.50 -14.31
CA ALA A 158 28.17 -11.74 -15.08
C ALA A 158 27.02 -12.67 -14.64
N PHE A 159 26.81 -12.81 -13.33
CA PHE A 159 25.74 -13.61 -12.77
C PHE A 159 24.35 -13.02 -13.10
N HIS A 160 24.22 -11.70 -13.06
CA HIS A 160 22.97 -11.01 -13.34
C HIS A 160 22.56 -11.13 -14.82
N ILE A 161 23.52 -11.05 -15.76
CA ILE A 161 23.27 -11.36 -17.18
C ILE A 161 22.77 -12.79 -17.34
N TRP A 162 23.45 -13.76 -16.66
CA TRP A 162 23.01 -15.15 -16.70
C TRP A 162 21.60 -15.34 -16.12
N LEU A 163 21.24 -14.63 -15.06
CA LEU A 163 19.87 -14.64 -14.51
C LEU A 163 18.83 -14.11 -15.50
N HIS A 164 19.22 -13.31 -16.48
CA HIS A 164 18.35 -12.83 -17.56
C HIS A 164 18.24 -13.78 -18.76
N GLU A 165 19.01 -14.88 -18.78
CA GLU A 165 18.78 -15.95 -19.74
C GLU A 165 17.41 -16.60 -19.49
N GLU A 166 16.71 -16.98 -20.58
CA GLU A 166 15.29 -17.38 -20.53
C GLU A 166 15.01 -18.45 -19.47
N TRP A 167 15.91 -19.41 -19.31
CA TRP A 167 15.76 -20.50 -18.37
C TRP A 167 15.90 -20.03 -16.92
N ALA A 168 16.93 -19.26 -16.59
CA ALA A 168 17.21 -18.75 -15.25
C ALA A 168 16.18 -17.69 -14.84
N TYR A 169 15.84 -16.79 -15.78
CA TYR A 169 14.83 -15.77 -15.58
C TYR A 169 13.48 -16.35 -15.17
N LYS A 170 12.97 -17.34 -15.92
CA LYS A 170 11.67 -17.96 -15.63
C LYS A 170 11.62 -18.69 -14.29
N ARG A 171 12.74 -19.21 -13.81
CA ARG A 171 12.82 -20.01 -12.58
C ARG A 171 13.19 -19.21 -11.33
N SER A 172 13.82 -18.06 -11.49
CA SER A 172 14.38 -17.27 -10.41
C SER A 172 14.06 -15.80 -10.58
N HIS A 173 14.84 -15.10 -11.35
CA HIS A 173 14.93 -13.64 -11.42
C HIS A 173 13.65 -12.94 -11.93
N GLY A 174 12.79 -13.64 -12.66
CA GLY A 174 11.48 -13.16 -13.06
C GLY A 174 10.55 -12.83 -11.89
N HIS A 175 10.78 -13.44 -10.71
CA HIS A 175 10.11 -13.06 -9.47
C HIS A 175 10.46 -11.62 -9.07
N HIS A 176 11.74 -11.27 -9.05
CA HIS A 176 12.24 -9.94 -8.77
C HIS A 176 11.73 -8.91 -9.79
N HIS A 177 11.84 -9.22 -11.09
CA HIS A 177 11.37 -8.36 -12.18
C HIS A 177 9.86 -8.23 -12.32
N SER A 178 9.08 -9.00 -11.58
CA SER A 178 7.63 -8.76 -11.49
C SER A 178 7.30 -7.44 -10.77
N SER A 179 8.28 -6.84 -10.09
CA SER A 179 8.25 -5.48 -9.54
C SER A 179 8.67 -4.45 -10.60
N VAL A 180 7.77 -4.12 -11.52
CA VAL A 180 8.04 -3.15 -12.62
C VAL A 180 8.12 -1.71 -12.10
N THR A 181 7.24 -1.33 -11.19
CA THR A 181 7.34 -0.07 -10.43
C THR A 181 8.00 -0.39 -9.10
N THR A 182 9.32 -0.23 -9.05
CA THR A 182 10.10 -0.61 -7.89
C THR A 182 9.85 0.31 -6.69
N GLU A 183 9.96 -0.25 -5.50
CA GLU A 183 10.01 0.47 -4.22
C GLU A 183 11.30 0.10 -3.48
N ALA A 184 11.68 0.83 -2.46
CA ALA A 184 12.96 0.61 -1.75
C ALA A 184 13.20 -0.86 -1.33
N VAL A 185 12.14 -1.59 -1.01
CA VAL A 185 12.20 -2.99 -0.59
C VAL A 185 12.20 -3.99 -1.74
N SER A 186 11.89 -3.56 -2.97
CA SER A 186 11.90 -4.45 -4.14
C SER A 186 13.29 -5.07 -4.38
N GLY A 187 14.34 -4.35 -3.99
CA GLY A 187 15.74 -4.77 -4.15
C GLY A 187 16.16 -6.00 -3.33
N THR A 188 15.34 -6.43 -2.39
CA THR A 188 15.60 -7.61 -1.55
C THR A 188 14.54 -8.70 -1.72
N SER A 189 13.57 -8.49 -2.60
CA SER A 189 12.52 -9.47 -2.89
C SER A 189 12.99 -10.47 -3.96
N HIS A 190 13.60 -11.56 -3.50
CA HIS A 190 14.15 -12.63 -4.34
C HIS A 190 13.78 -14.01 -3.80
N PRO A 191 13.69 -15.04 -4.65
CA PRO A 191 13.62 -16.42 -4.20
C PRO A 191 14.79 -16.81 -3.30
N LEU A 192 14.59 -17.77 -2.39
CA LEU A 192 15.61 -18.20 -1.43
C LEU A 192 16.93 -18.59 -2.11
N HIS A 193 16.87 -19.40 -3.15
CA HIS A 193 18.08 -19.88 -3.85
C HIS A 193 18.87 -18.73 -4.51
N GLU A 194 18.17 -17.72 -5.04
CA GLU A 194 18.80 -16.52 -5.59
C GLU A 194 19.39 -15.64 -4.47
N SER A 195 18.68 -15.50 -3.36
CA SER A 195 19.19 -14.81 -2.17
C SER A 195 20.47 -15.46 -1.62
N LEU A 196 20.54 -16.80 -1.61
CA LEU A 196 21.74 -17.53 -1.19
C LEU A 196 22.92 -17.32 -2.18
N ALA A 197 22.66 -17.30 -3.48
CA ALA A 197 23.68 -17.00 -4.49
C ALA A 197 24.20 -15.56 -4.35
N TYR A 198 23.35 -14.59 -4.09
CA TYR A 198 23.76 -13.22 -3.80
C TYR A 198 24.57 -13.11 -2.50
N LEU A 199 24.16 -13.82 -1.43
CA LEU A 199 24.97 -13.86 -0.20
C LEU A 199 26.38 -14.40 -0.44
N ALA A 200 26.52 -15.43 -1.26
CA ALA A 200 27.82 -15.98 -1.66
C ALA A 200 28.64 -14.93 -2.43
N ASN A 201 28.04 -14.25 -3.41
CA ASN A 201 28.72 -13.18 -4.16
C ASN A 201 29.15 -12.03 -3.24
N PHE A 202 28.25 -11.51 -2.40
CA PHE A 202 28.54 -10.37 -1.52
C PHE A 202 29.56 -10.70 -0.43
N SER A 203 29.69 -11.99 -0.07
CA SER A 203 30.75 -12.46 0.84
C SER A 203 32.15 -12.18 0.32
N LEU A 204 32.35 -12.05 -1.00
CA LEU A 204 33.64 -11.70 -1.61
C LEU A 204 34.17 -10.37 -1.09
N ALA A 205 33.31 -9.41 -0.76
CA ALA A 205 33.72 -8.14 -0.20
C ALA A 205 34.46 -8.30 1.13
N PHE A 206 34.13 -9.30 1.94
CA PHE A 206 34.75 -9.58 3.23
C PHE A 206 35.94 -10.53 3.11
N LEU A 207 35.94 -11.44 2.15
CA LEU A 207 37.00 -12.41 1.97
C LEU A 207 38.28 -11.73 1.49
N VAL A 208 38.21 -10.66 0.70
CA VAL A 208 39.39 -9.92 0.24
C VAL A 208 40.16 -9.26 1.40
N PRO A 209 39.54 -8.42 2.27
CA PRO A 209 40.25 -7.90 3.43
C PRO A 209 40.68 -9.00 4.40
N ALA A 210 39.91 -10.08 4.56
CA ALA A 210 40.30 -11.21 5.41
C ALA A 210 41.57 -11.90 4.89
N TRP A 211 41.66 -12.13 3.58
CA TRP A 211 42.87 -12.68 2.96
C TRP A 211 44.08 -11.77 3.13
N CYS A 212 43.88 -10.46 2.96
CA CYS A 212 44.97 -9.47 3.09
C CYS A 212 45.35 -9.18 4.55
N GLY A 213 44.69 -9.82 5.54
CA GLY A 213 44.95 -9.59 6.97
C GLY A 213 44.40 -8.28 7.53
N HIS A 214 43.38 -7.71 6.87
CA HIS A 214 42.73 -6.44 7.24
C HIS A 214 41.24 -6.61 7.60
N PHE A 215 40.79 -7.83 7.89
CA PHE A 215 39.40 -8.04 8.32
C PHE A 215 39.17 -7.51 9.73
N SER A 216 38.20 -6.65 9.87
CA SER A 216 37.82 -6.00 11.13
C SER A 216 36.32 -6.07 11.30
N LEU A 217 35.81 -6.29 12.54
CA LEU A 217 34.38 -6.45 12.83
C LEU A 217 33.51 -5.25 12.39
N PRO A 218 33.93 -3.98 12.53
CA PRO A 218 33.15 -2.85 12.04
C PRO A 218 32.89 -2.85 10.53
N LEU A 219 33.64 -3.60 9.72
CA LEU A 219 33.40 -3.71 8.28
C LEU A 219 32.01 -4.29 7.98
N ILE A 220 31.51 -5.19 8.83
CA ILE A 220 30.21 -5.86 8.62
C ILE A 220 29.06 -4.84 8.64
N PRO A 221 28.82 -4.09 9.73
CA PRO A 221 27.75 -3.10 9.76
C PRO A 221 27.95 -1.94 8.78
N ILE A 222 29.21 -1.52 8.52
CA ILE A 222 29.52 -0.47 7.55
C ILE A 222 29.13 -0.91 6.14
N TYR A 223 29.54 -2.10 5.74
CA TYR A 223 29.23 -2.63 4.41
C TYR A 223 27.73 -2.81 4.20
N PHE A 224 27.05 -3.43 5.15
CA PHE A 224 25.59 -3.63 5.02
C PHE A 224 24.81 -2.32 5.05
N ALA A 225 25.19 -1.35 5.86
CA ALA A 225 24.54 -0.04 5.87
C ALA A 225 24.72 0.67 4.51
N TRP A 226 25.94 0.65 3.97
CA TRP A 226 26.23 1.21 2.65
C TRP A 226 25.51 0.43 1.54
N PHE A 227 25.59 -0.91 1.55
CA PHE A 227 24.98 -1.78 0.56
C PHE A 227 23.46 -1.60 0.51
N ASP A 228 22.80 -1.68 1.66
CA ASP A 228 21.34 -1.50 1.74
C ASP A 228 20.94 -0.07 1.33
N ALA A 229 21.73 0.95 1.67
CA ALA A 229 21.47 2.31 1.22
C ALA A 229 21.53 2.45 -0.30
N MET A 230 22.56 1.88 -0.94
CA MET A 230 22.69 1.88 -2.40
C MET A 230 21.60 1.06 -3.08
N ASN A 231 21.27 -0.11 -2.53
CA ASN A 231 20.24 -1.00 -3.05
C ASN A 231 18.84 -0.34 -2.95
N CYS A 232 18.50 0.21 -1.80
CA CYS A 232 17.26 0.97 -1.61
C CYS A 232 17.18 2.19 -2.53
N ALA A 233 18.28 2.96 -2.65
CA ALA A 233 18.34 4.13 -3.52
C ALA A 233 18.09 3.78 -4.99
N GLY A 234 18.66 2.66 -5.47
CA GLY A 234 18.43 2.19 -6.84
C GLY A 234 17.00 1.75 -7.10
N HIS A 235 16.38 1.07 -6.15
CA HIS A 235 15.03 0.56 -6.28
C HIS A 235 13.92 1.57 -5.90
N CYS A 236 14.26 2.72 -5.32
CA CYS A 236 13.26 3.75 -5.05
C CYS A 236 12.55 4.23 -6.33
N ASN A 237 11.23 4.38 -6.27
CA ASN A 237 10.44 5.00 -7.35
C ASN A 237 10.61 6.54 -7.38
N PHE A 238 11.72 7.04 -6.92
CA PHE A 238 12.09 8.45 -7.03
C PHE A 238 13.61 8.58 -7.15
N GLU A 239 14.08 9.61 -7.85
CA GLU A 239 15.51 9.81 -8.06
C GLU A 239 16.17 10.35 -6.79
N CYS A 240 17.02 9.52 -6.18
CA CYS A 240 17.76 9.84 -4.95
C CYS A 240 18.98 10.72 -5.23
N PHE A 241 19.57 10.60 -6.41
CA PHE A 241 20.85 11.20 -6.73
C PHE A 241 20.68 12.58 -7.34
N PRO A 242 21.62 13.49 -7.07
CA PRO A 242 21.60 14.83 -7.64
C PRO A 242 21.94 14.81 -9.14
N ARG A 243 21.57 15.88 -9.85
CA ARG A 243 21.77 15.99 -11.31
C ARG A 243 23.21 15.75 -11.75
N TRP A 244 24.18 16.17 -10.96
CA TRP A 244 25.60 16.03 -11.30
C TRP A 244 26.10 14.59 -11.26
N ALA A 245 25.39 13.66 -10.61
CA ALA A 245 25.77 12.25 -10.54
C ALA A 245 25.95 11.59 -11.92
N GLN A 246 25.32 12.13 -12.96
CA GLN A 246 25.43 11.64 -14.32
C GLN A 246 26.25 12.56 -15.25
N TRP A 247 27.14 13.41 -14.69
CA TRP A 247 28.00 14.31 -15.49
C TRP A 247 29.37 13.68 -15.79
N GLY A 248 29.83 13.89 -17.03
CA GLY A 248 31.16 13.49 -17.46
C GLY A 248 31.48 12.03 -17.12
N PRO A 249 32.63 11.76 -16.46
CA PRO A 249 33.02 10.40 -16.11
C PRO A 249 32.22 9.80 -14.96
N LEU A 250 31.50 10.61 -14.15
CA LEU A 250 30.73 10.11 -13.00
C LEU A 250 29.64 9.12 -13.43
N LYS A 251 29.11 9.24 -14.63
CA LYS A 251 28.13 8.30 -15.20
C LYS A 251 28.60 6.84 -15.25
N TYR A 252 29.90 6.61 -15.25
CA TYR A 252 30.50 5.27 -15.26
C TYR A 252 30.62 4.65 -13.87
N TYR A 253 30.54 5.47 -12.82
CA TYR A 253 30.79 5.04 -11.44
C TYR A 253 29.58 5.24 -10.53
N VAL A 254 28.65 6.13 -10.89
CA VAL A 254 27.50 6.45 -10.06
C VAL A 254 26.22 5.87 -10.68
N TYR A 255 25.79 4.83 -10.10
CA TYR A 255 24.48 4.22 -10.32
C TYR A 255 23.36 5.14 -9.77
N THR A 256 22.21 5.23 -10.45
CA THR A 256 21.09 6.10 -10.04
C THR A 256 19.78 5.34 -10.01
N SER A 257 18.78 5.89 -9.30
CA SER A 257 17.44 5.29 -9.26
C SER A 257 16.83 5.18 -10.66
N CYS A 258 16.97 6.21 -11.49
CA CYS A 258 16.53 6.17 -12.89
C CYS A 258 17.25 5.10 -13.72
N TYR A 259 18.55 4.88 -13.45
CA TYR A 259 19.34 3.86 -14.14
C TYR A 259 18.77 2.47 -13.91
N HIS A 260 18.55 2.12 -12.66
CA HIS A 260 18.02 0.80 -12.28
C HIS A 260 16.53 0.63 -12.58
N SER A 261 15.75 1.69 -12.51
CA SER A 261 14.35 1.67 -12.95
C SER A 261 14.20 1.31 -14.44
N LEU A 262 15.15 1.74 -15.28
CA LEU A 262 15.21 1.29 -16.69
C LEU A 262 15.53 -0.19 -16.81
N HIS A 263 16.37 -0.75 -15.93
CA HIS A 263 16.62 -2.19 -15.88
C HIS A 263 15.32 -2.96 -15.63
N HIS A 264 14.56 -2.63 -14.60
CA HIS A 264 13.27 -3.27 -14.29
C HIS A 264 12.22 -3.10 -15.38
N SER A 265 12.22 -1.99 -16.11
CA SER A 265 11.22 -1.73 -17.15
C SER A 265 11.60 -2.21 -18.55
N LYS A 266 12.91 -2.39 -18.84
CA LYS A 266 13.44 -2.76 -20.16
C LYS A 266 14.12 -4.13 -20.22
N TYR A 267 14.45 -4.73 -19.09
CA TYR A 267 14.97 -6.08 -18.88
C TYR A 267 16.35 -6.42 -19.49
N LYS A 268 16.73 -5.80 -20.60
CA LYS A 268 17.93 -6.14 -21.39
C LYS A 268 19.05 -5.11 -21.28
N TYR A 269 19.01 -4.28 -20.25
CA TYR A 269 19.96 -3.17 -20.06
C TYR A 269 20.25 -2.97 -18.59
N ASN A 270 21.38 -2.28 -18.30
CA ASN A 270 21.74 -1.77 -16.98
C ASN A 270 21.85 -2.87 -15.90
N TYR A 271 22.67 -3.88 -16.16
CA TYR A 271 22.83 -5.06 -15.30
C TYR A 271 23.75 -4.85 -14.10
N CYS A 272 24.48 -3.73 -13.99
CA CYS A 272 25.40 -3.50 -12.90
C CYS A 272 24.71 -3.54 -11.52
N LEU A 273 25.50 -3.83 -10.47
CA LEU A 273 25.03 -3.70 -9.09
C LEU A 273 24.96 -2.22 -8.70
N PHE A 274 26.12 -1.58 -8.49
CA PHE A 274 26.21 -0.15 -8.13
C PHE A 274 27.18 0.64 -9.02
N CYS A 275 27.97 -0.03 -9.86
CA CYS A 275 28.97 0.60 -10.71
C CYS A 275 28.66 0.38 -12.20
N PRO A 276 28.11 1.38 -12.92
CA PRO A 276 27.72 1.27 -14.33
C PRO A 276 28.85 0.98 -15.32
N ILE A 277 30.11 0.99 -14.88
CA ILE A 277 31.27 0.81 -15.76
C ILE A 277 31.18 -0.48 -16.58
N TRP A 278 30.68 -1.58 -15.98
CA TRP A 278 30.55 -2.86 -16.66
C TRP A 278 29.51 -2.82 -17.78
N ASP A 279 28.39 -2.14 -17.55
CA ASP A 279 27.38 -1.94 -18.60
C ASP A 279 27.92 -1.10 -19.76
N HIS A 280 28.75 -0.10 -19.48
CA HIS A 280 29.37 0.72 -20.52
C HIS A 280 30.45 -0.03 -21.29
N LEU A 281 31.28 -0.82 -20.62
CA LEU A 281 32.32 -1.63 -21.26
C LEU A 281 31.73 -2.74 -22.14
N CYS A 282 30.65 -3.36 -21.68
CA CYS A 282 30.01 -4.48 -22.40
C CYS A 282 28.86 -4.04 -23.32
N GLY A 283 28.56 -2.75 -23.41
CA GLY A 283 27.51 -2.20 -24.31
C GLY A 283 26.07 -2.49 -23.88
N THR A 284 25.86 -2.76 -22.59
CA THR A 284 24.53 -3.05 -22.01
C THR A 284 23.90 -1.84 -21.33
N ALA A 285 24.58 -0.67 -21.30
CA ALA A 285 24.00 0.56 -20.78
C ALA A 285 22.85 1.07 -21.67
N HIS A 286 21.70 1.37 -21.07
CA HIS A 286 20.55 1.87 -21.83
C HIS A 286 20.80 3.33 -22.30
N PRO A 287 20.59 3.63 -23.60
CA PRO A 287 20.98 4.91 -24.19
C PRO A 287 20.22 6.12 -23.60
N THR A 288 19.06 5.91 -23.00
CA THR A 288 18.25 7.00 -22.41
C THR A 288 18.47 7.16 -20.91
N SER A 289 19.35 6.42 -20.26
CA SER A 289 19.58 6.48 -18.80
C SER A 289 19.86 7.91 -18.32
N GLN A 290 20.74 8.64 -18.98
CA GLN A 290 21.05 10.02 -18.65
C GLN A 290 19.90 10.98 -18.95
N ALA A 291 19.18 10.76 -20.05
CA ALA A 291 18.05 11.59 -20.44
C ALA A 291 16.92 11.48 -19.40
N LEU A 292 16.59 10.27 -18.97
CA LEU A 292 15.59 10.04 -17.93
C LEU A 292 15.99 10.70 -16.60
N HIS A 293 17.24 10.52 -16.17
CA HIS A 293 17.74 11.14 -14.94
C HIS A 293 17.64 12.68 -14.99
N ARG A 294 17.99 13.29 -16.14
CA ARG A 294 17.87 14.74 -16.34
C ARG A 294 16.39 15.16 -16.32
N GLU A 295 15.54 14.46 -17.05
CA GLU A 295 14.10 14.75 -17.10
C GLU A 295 13.49 14.73 -15.68
N VAL A 296 13.77 13.68 -14.90
CA VAL A 296 13.22 13.53 -13.54
C VAL A 296 13.76 14.63 -12.62
N THR A 297 15.07 14.91 -12.67
CA THR A 297 15.68 15.94 -11.82
C THR A 297 15.29 17.37 -12.21
N ASP A 298 15.03 17.65 -13.50
CA ASP A 298 14.54 18.94 -13.97
C ASP A 298 13.04 19.13 -13.64
N ARG A 299 12.24 18.07 -13.77
CA ARG A 299 10.83 18.04 -13.38
C ARG A 299 10.64 18.29 -11.88
N ALA A 300 11.57 17.85 -11.05
CA ALA A 300 11.56 18.11 -9.62
C ALA A 300 11.56 19.60 -9.25
N ARG A 301 11.99 20.47 -10.17
CA ARG A 301 11.97 21.92 -10.00
C ARG A 301 10.61 22.53 -10.29
N ALA A 302 9.76 21.87 -11.08
CA ALA A 302 8.42 22.32 -11.45
C ALA A 302 7.36 21.58 -10.59
N ARG A 303 7.18 22.04 -9.36
CA ARG A 303 6.22 21.43 -8.40
C ARG A 303 4.79 21.56 -8.93
N ARG A 304 4.07 20.45 -9.12
CA ARG A 304 2.61 20.48 -9.32
C ARG A 304 1.95 20.31 -7.95
N PRO A 305 1.06 21.20 -7.55
CA PRO A 305 0.32 21.07 -6.31
C PRO A 305 -0.60 19.84 -6.34
N THR A 306 -0.85 19.24 -5.19
CA THR A 306 -1.87 18.21 -5.02
C THR A 306 -3.24 18.88 -5.02
N ASP A 307 -4.14 18.49 -5.93
CA ASP A 307 -5.50 19.05 -6.02
C ASP A 307 -6.40 18.52 -4.89
N VAL A 308 -6.29 17.21 -4.61
CA VAL A 308 -7.17 16.50 -3.68
C VAL A 308 -6.36 15.73 -2.64
N VAL A 309 -6.69 15.90 -1.38
CA VAL A 309 -6.22 15.04 -0.29
C VAL A 309 -7.40 14.25 0.27
N PHE A 310 -7.29 12.92 0.27
CA PHE A 310 -8.25 12.05 0.92
C PHE A 310 -7.72 11.68 2.31
N LEU A 311 -8.36 12.20 3.35
CA LEU A 311 -7.90 12.08 4.72
C LEU A 311 -8.51 10.84 5.38
N ALA A 312 -7.72 9.78 5.45
CA ALA A 312 -8.05 8.50 6.08
C ALA A 312 -7.54 8.41 7.53
N HIS A 313 -7.78 7.29 8.18
CA HIS A 313 -7.21 6.91 9.48
C HIS A 313 -6.87 5.42 9.48
N GLY A 314 -6.10 4.95 10.47
CA GLY A 314 -5.76 3.53 10.60
C GLY A 314 -7.01 2.68 10.86
N HIS A 315 -7.12 1.54 10.17
CA HIS A 315 -8.26 0.63 10.32
C HIS A 315 -8.30 0.04 11.75
N ASP A 316 -7.17 -0.49 12.20
CA ASP A 316 -6.99 -1.06 13.54
C ASP A 316 -5.57 -0.79 14.09
N VAL A 317 -5.24 -1.32 15.26
CA VAL A 317 -3.91 -1.18 15.85
C VAL A 317 -2.82 -1.84 15.00
N PRO A 318 -2.97 -3.07 14.49
CA PRO A 318 -2.03 -3.65 13.56
C PRO A 318 -1.79 -2.80 12.31
N SER A 319 -2.85 -2.30 11.65
CA SER A 319 -2.71 -1.41 10.49
C SER A 319 -1.90 -0.15 10.80
N MET A 320 -2.04 0.40 12.02
CA MET A 320 -1.23 1.54 12.45
C MET A 320 0.26 1.19 12.51
N VAL A 321 0.59 0.01 13.01
CA VAL A 321 1.98 -0.45 13.11
C VAL A 321 2.59 -0.73 11.74
N THR A 322 1.79 -1.28 10.82
CA THR A 322 2.25 -1.69 9.49
C THR A 322 2.32 -0.56 8.47
N HIS A 323 1.42 0.43 8.60
CA HIS A 323 1.24 1.44 7.55
C HIS A 323 1.62 2.86 7.97
N VAL A 324 1.83 3.15 9.25
CA VAL A 324 2.11 4.51 9.75
C VAL A 324 3.39 4.52 10.59
N PRO A 325 4.35 5.38 10.29
CA PRO A 325 4.41 6.41 9.24
C PRO A 325 4.78 5.88 7.85
N PHE A 326 5.13 4.62 7.71
CA PHE A 326 5.55 3.99 6.47
C PHE A 326 4.88 2.64 6.30
N VAL A 327 4.57 2.28 5.07
CA VAL A 327 4.19 0.91 4.73
C VAL A 327 5.39 0.02 5.07
N SER A 328 5.18 -0.88 6.02
CA SER A 328 6.25 -1.71 6.55
C SER A 328 5.94 -3.19 6.36
N PRO A 329 6.49 -3.82 5.32
CA PRO A 329 6.33 -5.26 5.12
C PRO A 329 6.78 -6.08 6.33
N PHE A 330 7.86 -5.68 7.01
CA PHE A 330 8.32 -6.34 8.23
C PHE A 330 7.24 -6.41 9.33
N LEU A 331 6.65 -5.24 9.65
CA LEU A 331 5.60 -5.19 10.65
C LEU A 331 4.27 -5.78 10.13
N CYS A 332 4.02 -5.75 8.81
CA CYS A 332 2.92 -6.49 8.21
C CYS A 332 3.05 -7.99 8.48
N SER A 333 4.23 -8.57 8.29
CA SER A 333 4.47 -9.98 8.59
C SER A 333 4.15 -10.31 10.05
N VAL A 334 4.61 -9.45 10.99
CA VAL A 334 4.33 -9.60 12.42
C VAL A 334 2.85 -9.47 12.74
N THR A 335 2.15 -8.54 12.12
CA THR A 335 0.73 -8.27 12.44
C THR A 335 -0.26 -9.17 11.72
N HIS A 336 0.16 -9.83 10.63
CA HIS A 336 -0.58 -10.91 10.00
C HIS A 336 -0.28 -12.28 10.64
N ALA A 337 0.67 -12.35 11.59
CA ALA A 337 0.87 -13.54 12.39
C ALA A 337 -0.43 -13.91 13.11
N THR A 338 -0.85 -15.15 12.98
CA THR A 338 -2.04 -15.67 13.64
C THR A 338 -1.68 -16.33 14.96
N GLY A 339 -2.63 -16.38 15.89
CA GLY A 339 -2.49 -17.10 17.12
C GLY A 339 -1.71 -16.37 18.23
N TRP A 340 -0.88 -17.10 18.97
CA TRP A 340 -0.25 -16.63 20.19
C TRP A 340 0.78 -15.51 19.99
N VAL A 341 1.50 -15.49 18.85
CA VAL A 341 2.51 -14.45 18.56
C VAL A 341 1.86 -13.10 18.38
N ALA A 342 0.77 -13.03 17.60
CA ALA A 342 0.01 -11.79 17.45
C ALA A 342 -0.52 -11.29 18.81
N THR A 343 -0.96 -12.19 19.67
CA THR A 343 -1.40 -11.88 21.05
C THR A 343 -0.25 -11.36 21.91
N LEU A 344 0.92 -12.00 21.83
CA LEU A 344 2.11 -11.60 22.58
C LEU A 344 2.64 -10.23 22.15
N LEU A 345 2.65 -9.95 20.86
CA LEU A 345 3.15 -8.67 20.31
C LEU A 345 2.12 -7.53 20.39
N TRP A 346 0.85 -7.84 20.63
CA TRP A 346 -0.22 -6.85 20.66
C TRP A 346 0.04 -5.66 21.62
N PRO A 347 0.56 -5.83 22.83
CA PRO A 347 0.90 -4.71 23.71
C PRO A 347 1.92 -3.75 23.10
N LEU A 348 2.93 -4.26 22.41
CA LEU A 348 3.94 -3.46 21.70
C LEU A 348 3.31 -2.69 20.54
N CYS A 349 2.46 -3.35 19.75
CA CYS A 349 1.70 -2.71 18.69
C CYS A 349 0.80 -1.59 19.24
N TYR A 350 0.16 -1.82 20.38
CA TYR A 350 -0.67 -0.81 21.03
C TYR A 350 0.14 0.40 21.49
N VAL A 351 1.28 0.17 22.13
CA VAL A 351 2.19 1.26 22.56
C VAL A 351 2.65 2.06 21.34
N TRP A 352 3.07 1.39 20.27
CA TRP A 352 3.46 2.07 19.03
C TRP A 352 2.31 2.92 18.45
N ALA A 353 1.10 2.36 18.36
CA ALA A 353 -0.05 3.10 17.85
C ALA A 353 -0.36 4.34 18.70
N ARG A 354 -0.16 4.28 20.02
CA ARG A 354 -0.29 5.44 20.92
C ARG A 354 0.81 6.47 20.72
N LEU A 355 2.05 6.04 20.57
CA LEU A 355 3.18 6.92 20.26
C LEU A 355 2.98 7.60 18.88
N ALA A 356 2.57 6.84 17.88
CA ALA A 356 2.24 7.40 16.56
C ALA A 356 1.11 8.44 16.65
N GLN A 357 0.03 8.12 17.37
CA GLN A 357 -1.05 9.07 17.62
C GLN A 357 -0.57 10.34 18.32
N LEU A 358 0.36 10.24 19.24
CA LEU A 358 0.85 11.39 19.98
C LEU A 358 1.82 12.25 19.15
N LEU A 359 2.79 11.60 18.51
CA LEU A 359 3.97 12.25 17.95
C LEU A 359 3.88 12.58 16.46
N LEU A 360 3.14 11.77 15.68
CA LEU A 360 3.17 11.90 14.23
C LEU A 360 2.06 12.82 13.70
N PRO A 361 2.34 13.64 12.68
CA PRO A 361 1.32 14.33 11.88
C PRO A 361 0.56 13.35 10.99
N ALA A 362 -0.38 13.84 10.20
CA ALA A 362 -0.94 13.09 9.08
C ALA A 362 0.17 12.70 8.11
N THR A 363 0.19 11.42 7.71
CA THR A 363 1.25 10.84 6.89
C THR A 363 0.71 10.53 5.50
N VAL A 364 1.46 10.89 4.47
CA VAL A 364 1.11 10.51 3.08
C VAL A 364 1.24 9.00 2.93
N MET A 365 0.17 8.36 2.53
CA MET A 365 0.14 6.91 2.31
C MET A 365 0.31 6.56 0.84
N GLN A 366 -0.38 7.28 -0.02
CA GLN A 366 -0.44 6.98 -1.43
C GLN A 366 -0.75 8.24 -2.23
N ARG A 367 -0.26 8.30 -3.47
CA ARG A 367 -0.53 9.37 -4.43
C ARG A 367 -1.15 8.79 -5.67
N TYR A 368 -2.01 9.58 -6.28
CA TYR A 368 -2.77 9.18 -7.46
C TYR A 368 -2.71 10.26 -8.53
N GLN A 369 -2.87 9.84 -9.76
CA GLN A 369 -3.18 10.74 -10.86
C GLN A 369 -4.43 10.24 -11.58
N TYR A 370 -5.43 11.09 -11.70
CA TYR A 370 -6.65 10.79 -12.42
C TYR A 370 -6.92 11.82 -13.51
N ARG A 371 -6.65 11.45 -14.77
CA ARG A 371 -6.90 12.33 -15.93
C ARG A 371 -6.39 13.76 -15.70
N GLY A 372 -5.18 13.90 -15.16
CA GLY A 372 -4.52 15.18 -14.88
C GLY A 372 -4.74 15.74 -13.46
N THR A 373 -5.75 15.29 -12.72
CA THR A 373 -5.96 15.67 -11.32
C THR A 373 -4.96 14.94 -10.43
N GLN A 374 -4.23 15.68 -9.60
CA GLN A 374 -3.29 15.12 -8.62
C GLN A 374 -4.02 14.89 -7.30
N ALA A 375 -4.00 13.67 -6.81
CA ALA A 375 -4.64 13.31 -5.55
C ALA A 375 -3.69 12.53 -4.65
N ALA A 376 -3.92 12.59 -3.33
CA ALA A 376 -3.16 11.80 -2.36
C ALA A 376 -4.06 11.31 -1.23
N THR A 377 -3.77 10.15 -0.67
CA THR A 377 -4.32 9.72 0.62
C THR A 377 -3.34 10.08 1.73
N TRP A 378 -3.82 10.83 2.70
CA TRP A 378 -3.13 11.08 3.96
C TRP A 378 -3.82 10.29 5.07
N CYS A 379 -3.05 9.66 5.93
CA CYS A 379 -3.56 8.91 7.08
C CYS A 379 -3.30 9.68 8.37
N LEU A 380 -4.37 9.95 9.11
CA LEU A 380 -4.24 10.33 10.51
C LEU A 380 -3.68 9.14 11.30
N PRO A 381 -2.65 9.34 12.12
CA PRO A 381 -2.07 8.27 12.93
C PRO A 381 -2.98 7.91 14.12
N VAL A 382 -4.20 7.47 13.83
CA VAL A 382 -5.25 7.13 14.81
C VAL A 382 -5.94 5.86 14.36
N ALA A 383 -5.93 4.81 15.18
CA ALA A 383 -6.65 3.58 14.90
C ALA A 383 -8.16 3.76 15.13
N ALA A 384 -9.00 3.12 14.33
CA ALA A 384 -10.47 3.24 14.39
C ALA A 384 -11.05 2.99 15.79
N ARG A 385 -10.49 2.04 16.56
CA ARG A 385 -10.94 1.77 17.94
C ARG A 385 -10.82 2.98 18.87
N PHE A 386 -9.86 3.90 18.64
CA PHE A 386 -9.69 5.09 19.48
C PHE A 386 -10.81 6.11 19.27
N TYR A 387 -11.43 6.15 18.08
CA TYR A 387 -12.62 6.96 17.82
C TYR A 387 -13.84 6.54 18.67
N LEU A 388 -13.89 5.26 19.06
CA LEU A 388 -14.99 4.75 19.90
C LEU A 388 -14.90 5.28 21.34
N ASN A 389 -13.71 5.65 21.81
CA ASN A 389 -13.51 6.26 23.11
C ASN A 389 -13.90 7.74 23.05
N LYS A 390 -14.97 8.11 23.76
CA LYS A 390 -15.46 9.49 23.81
C LYS A 390 -14.40 10.50 24.31
N GLY A 391 -13.53 10.10 25.24
CA GLY A 391 -12.45 10.93 25.78
C GLY A 391 -11.36 11.28 24.77
N GLU A 392 -11.16 10.45 23.73
CA GLU A 392 -10.17 10.66 22.69
C GLU A 392 -10.64 11.64 21.59
N ARG A 393 -11.94 11.81 21.42
CA ARG A 393 -12.53 12.57 20.32
C ARG A 393 -12.00 14.01 20.20
N PRO A 394 -11.81 14.79 21.28
CA PRO A 394 -11.24 16.13 21.14
C PRO A 394 -9.81 16.13 20.62
N ALA A 395 -8.99 15.14 21.00
CA ALA A 395 -7.61 15.01 20.51
C ALA A 395 -7.60 14.59 19.03
N ILE A 396 -8.48 13.68 18.63
CA ILE A 396 -8.67 13.24 17.25
C ILE A 396 -9.12 14.42 16.37
N GLN A 397 -10.09 15.21 16.85
CA GLN A 397 -10.56 16.40 16.15
C GLN A 397 -9.44 17.41 15.92
N ARG A 398 -8.61 17.69 16.93
CA ARG A 398 -7.43 18.57 16.76
C ARG A 398 -6.44 18.05 15.72
N LYS A 399 -6.20 16.73 15.65
CA LYS A 399 -5.34 16.14 14.63
C LYS A 399 -5.93 16.27 13.22
N LEU A 400 -7.22 16.07 13.09
CA LEU A 400 -7.94 16.27 11.84
C LEU A 400 -7.82 17.73 11.37
N GLU A 401 -8.03 18.68 12.26
CA GLU A 401 -7.89 20.11 11.98
C GLU A 401 -6.46 20.47 11.60
N ALA A 402 -5.46 19.94 12.30
CA ALA A 402 -4.06 20.15 11.97
C ALA A 402 -3.69 19.57 10.57
N ALA A 403 -4.30 18.46 10.17
CA ALA A 403 -4.12 17.91 8.83
C ALA A 403 -4.76 18.81 7.76
N VAL A 404 -5.91 19.41 8.04
CA VAL A 404 -6.54 20.39 7.13
C VAL A 404 -5.70 21.67 7.04
N ASP A 405 -5.13 22.14 8.16
CA ASP A 405 -4.19 23.28 8.15
C ASP A 405 -2.94 22.99 7.30
N ALA A 406 -2.46 21.75 7.36
CA ALA A 406 -1.33 21.32 6.51
C ALA A 406 -1.72 21.26 5.03
N ALA A 407 -2.94 20.80 4.71
CA ALA A 407 -3.47 20.77 3.35
C ALA A 407 -3.61 22.21 2.77
N GLU A 408 -4.15 23.15 3.56
CA GLU A 408 -4.23 24.56 3.16
C GLU A 408 -2.84 25.14 2.85
N ARG A 409 -1.86 24.95 3.74
CA ARG A 409 -0.47 25.41 3.50
C ARG A 409 0.18 24.76 2.27
N ALA A 410 -0.25 23.55 1.91
CA ALA A 410 0.24 22.85 0.73
C ALA A 410 -0.47 23.27 -0.56
N GLY A 411 -1.47 24.17 -0.49
CA GLY A 411 -2.26 24.63 -1.64
C GLY A 411 -3.23 23.58 -2.17
N VAL A 412 -3.67 22.65 -1.32
CA VAL A 412 -4.66 21.63 -1.65
C VAL A 412 -6.02 22.30 -1.82
N ARG A 413 -6.73 21.96 -2.90
CA ARG A 413 -8.04 22.56 -3.21
C ARG A 413 -9.19 21.87 -2.48
N TYR A 414 -9.13 20.54 -2.36
CA TYR A 414 -10.20 19.73 -1.76
C TYR A 414 -9.64 18.70 -0.78
N VAL A 415 -10.24 18.61 0.41
CA VAL A 415 -9.96 17.56 1.39
C VAL A 415 -11.19 16.67 1.52
N GLY A 416 -11.06 15.42 1.07
CA GLY A 416 -12.06 14.38 1.25
C GLY A 416 -11.93 13.72 2.64
N LEU A 417 -13.00 13.69 3.41
CA LEU A 417 -13.02 13.02 4.72
C LEU A 417 -13.42 11.55 4.57
N ALA A 418 -12.52 10.64 4.96
CA ALA A 418 -12.79 9.21 4.91
C ALA A 418 -13.32 8.65 6.23
N ALA A 419 -14.11 7.60 6.14
CA ALA A 419 -14.58 6.74 7.23
C ALA A 419 -15.01 7.54 8.49
N LEU A 420 -14.40 7.31 9.65
CA LEU A 420 -14.78 7.94 10.91
C LEU A 420 -14.40 9.43 11.01
N ASN A 421 -13.53 9.93 10.13
CA ASN A 421 -13.20 11.37 10.08
C ASN A 421 -14.40 12.26 9.75
N LYS A 422 -15.46 11.69 9.17
CA LYS A 422 -16.74 12.36 8.87
C LYS A 422 -17.91 11.88 9.73
N ALA A 423 -17.62 11.29 10.90
CA ALA A 423 -18.68 10.79 11.78
C ALA A 423 -19.49 11.96 12.37
N GLU A 424 -20.83 11.82 12.37
CA GLU A 424 -21.75 12.86 12.90
C GLU A 424 -21.42 13.21 14.36
N TRP A 425 -21.15 12.19 15.18
CA TRP A 425 -20.84 12.35 16.59
C TRP A 425 -19.44 12.92 16.87
N LEU A 426 -18.54 13.01 15.85
CA LEU A 426 -17.22 13.62 15.97
C LEU A 426 -17.25 15.11 15.62
N ASN A 427 -17.81 15.45 14.47
CA ASN A 427 -17.74 16.79 13.90
C ASN A 427 -18.95 17.18 13.04
N GLY A 428 -20.13 16.58 13.27
CA GLY A 428 -21.32 16.88 12.51
C GLY A 428 -21.26 16.44 11.04
N GLY A 429 -20.42 15.41 10.75
CA GLY A 429 -20.23 14.97 9.34
C GLY A 429 -19.40 15.94 8.51
N GLY A 430 -18.43 16.59 9.12
CA GLY A 430 -17.53 17.57 8.51
C GLY A 430 -17.94 19.03 8.74
N GLU A 431 -19.11 19.28 9.31
CA GLU A 431 -19.61 20.66 9.53
C GLU A 431 -18.66 21.51 10.41
N ALA A 432 -18.20 20.95 11.53
CA ALA A 432 -17.28 21.68 12.41
C ALA A 432 -15.96 22.02 11.72
N VAL A 433 -15.47 21.13 10.84
CA VAL A 433 -14.26 21.36 10.04
C VAL A 433 -14.50 22.44 8.99
N ARG A 434 -15.66 22.41 8.31
CA ARG A 434 -16.10 23.44 7.35
C ARG A 434 -16.16 24.82 8.03
N ALA A 435 -16.88 24.91 9.11
CA ALA A 435 -17.07 26.18 9.85
C ALA A 435 -15.72 26.78 10.27
N ARG A 436 -14.77 25.93 10.70
CA ARG A 436 -13.41 26.36 11.02
C ARG A 436 -12.65 26.88 9.80
N CYS A 437 -12.77 26.20 8.64
CA CYS A 437 -12.13 26.66 7.40
C CYS A 437 -12.69 28.04 6.98
N GLU A 438 -14.00 28.20 7.02
CA GLU A 438 -14.68 29.46 6.70
C GLU A 438 -14.25 30.59 7.66
N ALA A 439 -14.23 30.33 8.96
CA ALA A 439 -13.81 31.32 9.98
C ALA A 439 -12.34 31.76 9.82
N ARG A 440 -11.50 30.92 9.21
CA ARG A 440 -10.08 31.22 8.94
C ARG A 440 -9.81 31.74 7.52
N GLY A 441 -10.84 31.83 6.69
CA GLY A 441 -10.69 32.27 5.29
C GLY A 441 -9.88 31.27 4.43
N TYR A 442 -9.91 29.97 4.73
CA TYR A 442 -9.18 28.97 4.00
C TYR A 442 -9.78 28.75 2.61
N ALA A 443 -8.91 28.56 1.62
CA ALA A 443 -9.32 28.24 0.25
C ALA A 443 -9.78 26.79 0.11
N VAL A 444 -9.21 25.88 0.90
CA VAL A 444 -9.50 24.45 0.86
C VAL A 444 -10.98 24.15 1.12
N LYS A 445 -11.56 23.25 0.34
CA LYS A 445 -12.94 22.80 0.47
C LYS A 445 -13.01 21.40 1.09
N ILE A 446 -13.95 21.20 2.01
CA ILE A 446 -14.15 19.92 2.72
C ILE A 446 -15.25 19.13 2.00
N VAL A 447 -14.97 17.86 1.72
CA VAL A 447 -15.87 16.94 1.00
C VAL A 447 -16.02 15.66 1.81
N HIS A 448 -17.26 15.30 2.21
CA HIS A 448 -17.49 14.03 2.89
C HIS A 448 -17.77 12.86 1.90
N GLY A 449 -18.13 13.15 0.65
CA GLY A 449 -18.35 12.18 -0.43
C GLY A 449 -19.51 11.20 -0.20
N ASN A 450 -20.40 11.49 0.75
CA ASN A 450 -21.53 10.62 1.05
C ASN A 450 -22.63 10.71 -0.02
N ALA A 451 -22.77 11.88 -0.68
CA ALA A 451 -23.76 12.07 -1.73
C ALA A 451 -23.47 11.14 -2.93
N LEU A 452 -22.22 11.08 -3.40
CA LEU A 452 -21.87 10.17 -4.49
C LEU A 452 -21.95 8.69 -4.06
N THR A 453 -21.61 8.37 -2.80
CA THR A 453 -21.81 7.00 -2.29
C THR A 453 -23.27 6.61 -2.31
N ALA A 454 -24.18 7.48 -1.84
CA ALA A 454 -25.63 7.24 -1.90
C ALA A 454 -26.14 7.14 -3.34
N ALA A 455 -25.66 8.02 -4.22
CA ALA A 455 -26.00 8.02 -5.64
C ALA A 455 -25.60 6.70 -6.35
N ALA A 456 -24.41 6.19 -6.07
CA ALA A 456 -23.91 4.93 -6.64
C ALA A 456 -24.73 3.72 -6.16
N VAL A 457 -25.08 3.67 -4.87
CA VAL A 457 -25.94 2.61 -4.32
C VAL A 457 -27.34 2.68 -4.94
N LEU A 458 -27.90 3.88 -5.01
CA LEU A 458 -29.24 4.11 -5.59
C LEU A 458 -29.29 3.70 -7.06
N GLU A 459 -28.26 4.06 -7.83
CA GLU A 459 -28.15 3.68 -9.24
C GLU A 459 -27.93 2.17 -9.40
N THR A 460 -27.20 1.52 -8.46
CA THR A 460 -27.06 0.05 -8.45
C THR A 460 -28.41 -0.63 -8.26
N VAL A 461 -29.23 -0.15 -7.33
CA VAL A 461 -30.61 -0.64 -7.14
C VAL A 461 -31.42 -0.43 -8.43
N ARG A 462 -31.43 0.79 -8.96
CA ARG A 462 -32.18 1.13 -10.19
C ARG A 462 -31.88 0.22 -11.38
N ARG A 463 -30.61 -0.20 -11.55
CA ARG A 463 -30.18 -1.05 -12.68
C ARG A 463 -30.39 -2.54 -12.45
N LYS A 464 -30.56 -2.98 -11.21
CA LYS A 464 -30.57 -4.41 -10.86
C LYS A 464 -31.89 -4.91 -10.26
N THR A 465 -32.86 -4.04 -10.08
CA THR A 465 -34.13 -4.35 -9.40
C THR A 465 -35.34 -3.80 -10.14
N LEU A 466 -36.50 -4.30 -9.80
CA LEU A 466 -37.82 -3.83 -10.29
C LEU A 466 -38.43 -2.84 -9.29
N PRO A 467 -39.31 -1.94 -9.72
CA PRO A 467 -39.97 -0.99 -8.81
C PRO A 467 -40.78 -1.63 -7.68
N GLU A 468 -41.29 -2.84 -7.89
CA GLU A 468 -42.03 -3.63 -6.92
C GLU A 468 -41.19 -4.31 -5.86
N ASP A 469 -39.88 -4.40 -6.07
CA ASP A 469 -38.96 -5.06 -5.14
C ASP A 469 -38.92 -4.33 -3.79
N THR A 470 -39.01 -5.10 -2.71
CA THR A 470 -38.88 -4.60 -1.34
C THR A 470 -37.41 -4.45 -0.96
N VAL A 471 -37.05 -3.27 -0.49
CA VAL A 471 -35.65 -2.93 -0.18
C VAL A 471 -35.45 -2.77 1.33
N CYS A 472 -34.58 -3.58 1.93
CA CYS A 472 -34.16 -3.41 3.32
C CYS A 472 -32.91 -2.51 3.42
N VAL A 473 -33.00 -1.45 4.24
CA VAL A 473 -31.89 -0.54 4.50
C VAL A 473 -31.40 -0.71 5.93
N THR A 474 -30.20 -1.25 6.12
CA THR A 474 -29.60 -1.35 7.46
C THR A 474 -28.99 -0.01 7.87
N GLY A 475 -29.24 0.41 9.12
CA GLY A 475 -28.84 1.76 9.56
C GLY A 475 -29.61 2.87 8.82
N ALA A 476 -30.88 2.65 8.51
CA ALA A 476 -31.76 3.57 7.77
C ALA A 476 -31.84 4.99 8.37
N THR A 477 -31.52 5.17 9.64
CA THR A 477 -31.47 6.48 10.31
C THR A 477 -30.09 7.13 10.34
N ALA A 478 -29.05 6.49 9.77
CA ALA A 478 -27.74 7.10 9.55
C ALA A 478 -27.75 7.92 8.25
N LYS A 479 -26.76 8.78 8.05
CA LYS A 479 -26.72 9.78 6.95
C LYS A 479 -27.02 9.18 5.56
N ILE A 480 -26.24 8.19 5.12
CA ILE A 480 -26.41 7.55 3.80
C ILE A 480 -27.71 6.73 3.79
N GLY A 481 -27.93 5.91 4.83
CA GLY A 481 -29.15 5.07 4.92
C GLY A 481 -30.43 5.90 4.89
N ARG A 482 -30.44 7.07 5.54
CA ARG A 482 -31.57 8.03 5.51
C ARG A 482 -31.82 8.54 4.10
N ALA A 483 -30.82 9.00 3.41
CA ALA A 483 -30.94 9.49 2.04
C ALA A 483 -31.45 8.39 1.09
N LEU A 484 -30.90 7.17 1.23
CA LEU A 484 -31.36 6.01 0.44
C LEU A 484 -32.81 5.64 0.73
N ALA A 485 -33.20 5.57 2.01
CA ALA A 485 -34.60 5.22 2.38
C ALA A 485 -35.61 6.24 1.82
N ILE A 486 -35.31 7.53 1.92
CA ILE A 486 -36.17 8.59 1.36
C ILE A 486 -36.22 8.49 -0.17
N ALA A 487 -35.06 8.38 -0.83
CA ALA A 487 -34.98 8.32 -2.29
C ALA A 487 -35.72 7.12 -2.87
N LEU A 488 -35.57 5.93 -2.26
CA LEU A 488 -36.22 4.70 -2.69
C LEU A 488 -37.75 4.78 -2.48
N ALA A 489 -38.17 5.26 -1.31
CA ALA A 489 -39.61 5.45 -1.04
C ALA A 489 -40.25 6.44 -2.02
N ARG A 490 -39.57 7.56 -2.35
CA ARG A 490 -40.03 8.52 -3.37
C ARG A 490 -40.11 7.92 -4.78
N ARG A 491 -39.29 6.89 -5.06
CA ARG A 491 -39.28 6.15 -6.34
C ARG A 491 -40.26 4.98 -6.38
N GLY A 492 -41.06 4.78 -5.31
CA GLY A 492 -42.15 3.81 -5.28
C GLY A 492 -41.81 2.48 -4.59
N HIS A 493 -40.58 2.23 -4.15
CA HIS A 493 -40.25 1.01 -3.43
C HIS A 493 -40.85 0.97 -2.02
N GLU A 494 -41.24 -0.23 -1.57
CA GLU A 494 -41.47 -0.52 -0.16
C GLU A 494 -40.12 -0.66 0.54
N VAL A 495 -39.88 0.13 1.59
CA VAL A 495 -38.56 0.20 2.24
C VAL A 495 -38.66 -0.26 3.69
N VAL A 496 -37.95 -1.35 4.00
CA VAL A 496 -37.77 -1.87 5.36
C VAL A 496 -36.60 -1.16 6.00
N CYS A 497 -36.87 -0.31 6.98
CA CYS A 497 -35.90 0.48 7.70
C CYS A 497 -35.42 -0.25 8.95
N LEU A 498 -34.24 -0.91 8.90
CA LEU A 498 -33.66 -1.58 10.07
C LEU A 498 -33.04 -0.56 11.01
N THR A 499 -33.69 -0.27 12.13
CA THR A 499 -33.26 0.66 13.15
C THR A 499 -33.83 0.39 14.53
N THR A 500 -32.97 0.57 15.56
CA THR A 500 -33.40 0.47 16.97
C THR A 500 -33.88 1.79 17.56
N ALA A 501 -33.81 2.90 16.81
CA ALA A 501 -34.14 4.25 17.27
C ALA A 501 -35.50 4.71 16.75
N PRO A 502 -36.58 4.62 17.54
CA PRO A 502 -37.95 4.97 17.11
C PRO A 502 -38.10 6.45 16.75
N ASP A 503 -37.53 7.35 17.56
CA ASP A 503 -37.65 8.79 17.33
C ASP A 503 -36.96 9.21 16.03
N ARG A 504 -35.78 8.66 15.75
CA ARG A 504 -35.06 8.91 14.49
C ARG A 504 -35.76 8.31 13.28
N PHE A 505 -36.54 7.24 13.47
CA PHE A 505 -37.37 6.69 12.42
C PHE A 505 -38.60 7.59 12.17
N ALA A 506 -39.23 8.12 13.21
CA ALA A 506 -40.33 9.08 13.06
C ALA A 506 -39.85 10.35 12.32
N ASP A 507 -38.61 10.84 12.61
CA ASP A 507 -38.01 11.93 11.86
C ASP A 507 -37.79 11.58 10.38
N LEU A 508 -37.34 10.35 10.09
CA LEU A 508 -37.18 9.87 8.74
C LEU A 508 -38.50 9.87 7.95
N VAL A 509 -39.57 9.39 8.56
CA VAL A 509 -40.93 9.39 7.97
C VAL A 509 -41.38 10.82 7.67
N ARG A 510 -41.19 11.76 8.62
CA ARG A 510 -41.53 13.18 8.40
C ARG A 510 -40.75 13.79 7.22
N GLN A 511 -39.46 13.51 7.12
CA GLN A 511 -38.62 14.00 6.01
C GLN A 511 -38.98 13.40 4.65
N ALA A 512 -39.49 12.17 4.63
CA ALA A 512 -39.95 11.52 3.41
C ALA A 512 -41.30 12.12 2.89
N GLY A 513 -42.06 12.82 3.74
CA GLY A 513 -43.34 13.40 3.38
C GLY A 513 -44.37 12.31 3.01
N ALA A 514 -45.06 12.48 1.90
CA ALA A 514 -46.07 11.50 1.42
C ALA A 514 -45.45 10.10 1.16
N ALA A 515 -44.17 10.02 0.75
CA ALA A 515 -43.47 8.75 0.57
C ALA A 515 -43.21 8.00 1.89
N GLY A 516 -43.35 8.67 3.03
CA GLY A 516 -43.19 8.07 4.36
C GLY A 516 -44.12 6.88 4.62
N ALA A 517 -45.27 6.81 3.94
CA ALA A 517 -46.17 5.68 4.01
C ALA A 517 -45.56 4.34 3.51
N ARG A 518 -44.51 4.40 2.70
CA ARG A 518 -43.78 3.23 2.19
C ARG A 518 -42.62 2.78 3.10
N LEU A 519 -42.39 3.49 4.21
CA LEU A 519 -41.34 3.18 5.15
C LEU A 519 -41.85 2.28 6.27
N ARG A 520 -41.35 1.08 6.40
CA ARG A 520 -41.67 0.13 7.47
C ARG A 520 -40.46 -0.07 8.39
N ARG A 521 -40.68 0.06 9.69
CA ARG A 521 -39.60 -0.16 10.67
C ARG A 521 -39.44 -1.64 11.00
N ALA A 522 -38.24 -2.13 10.96
CA ALA A 522 -37.78 -3.38 11.57
C ALA A 522 -36.81 -3.08 12.72
N HIS A 523 -36.87 -3.83 13.81
CA HIS A 523 -36.01 -3.65 14.97
C HIS A 523 -34.76 -4.54 14.90
N THR A 524 -34.93 -5.78 14.44
CA THR A 524 -33.90 -6.80 14.33
C THR A 524 -33.74 -7.27 12.87
N TYR A 525 -32.68 -8.01 12.59
CA TYR A 525 -32.48 -8.66 11.29
C TYR A 525 -33.57 -9.71 11.02
N ASP A 526 -34.03 -10.40 12.06
CA ASP A 526 -35.10 -11.42 11.93
C ASP A 526 -36.46 -10.76 11.61
N ASP A 527 -36.78 -9.60 12.23
CA ASP A 527 -37.98 -8.82 11.87
C ASP A 527 -37.91 -8.36 10.41
N ALA A 528 -36.75 -7.91 9.95
CA ALA A 528 -36.56 -7.49 8.57
C ALA A 528 -36.70 -8.69 7.60
N ALA A 529 -36.12 -9.83 7.94
CA ALA A 529 -36.19 -11.06 7.14
C ALA A 529 -37.64 -11.59 7.00
N ALA A 530 -38.47 -11.43 8.04
CA ALA A 530 -39.87 -11.81 8.00
C ALA A 530 -40.69 -11.03 6.94
N LEU A 531 -40.21 -9.82 6.57
CA LEU A 531 -40.81 -8.99 5.51
C LEU A 531 -40.28 -9.37 4.11
N ARG A 532 -39.39 -10.38 4.00
CA ARG A 532 -38.85 -10.97 2.78
C ARG A 532 -38.31 -9.97 1.77
N PRO A 533 -37.34 -9.08 2.16
CA PRO A 533 -36.78 -8.12 1.21
C PRO A 533 -36.09 -8.82 0.03
N ASP A 534 -36.24 -8.24 -1.16
CA ASP A 534 -35.59 -8.66 -2.39
C ASP A 534 -34.17 -8.11 -2.46
N VAL A 535 -33.95 -6.95 -1.81
CA VAL A 535 -32.70 -6.23 -1.80
C VAL A 535 -32.29 -5.86 -0.37
N TRP A 536 -31.03 -6.08 -0.05
CA TRP A 536 -30.44 -5.68 1.23
C TRP A 536 -29.34 -4.64 1.01
N LEU A 537 -29.53 -3.43 1.52
CA LEU A 537 -28.53 -2.37 1.53
C LEU A 537 -27.81 -2.37 2.87
N LEU A 538 -26.57 -2.84 2.89
CA LEU A 538 -25.80 -3.04 4.11
C LEU A 538 -24.92 -1.81 4.39
N GLY A 539 -25.26 -1.03 5.42
CA GLY A 539 -24.51 0.18 5.82
C GLY A 539 -24.22 0.29 7.31
N LYS A 540 -24.67 -0.68 8.11
CA LYS A 540 -24.44 -0.70 9.56
C LYS A 540 -23.78 -2.01 9.98
N LEU A 541 -22.75 -1.92 10.81
CA LEU A 541 -22.00 -3.07 11.32
C LEU A 541 -22.92 -4.18 11.87
N ALA A 542 -22.68 -5.40 11.41
CA ALA A 542 -23.31 -6.62 11.86
C ALA A 542 -22.35 -7.79 11.70
N PHE A 543 -22.61 -8.90 12.38
CA PHE A 543 -21.85 -10.12 12.15
C PHE A 543 -22.24 -10.75 10.81
N GLU A 544 -21.26 -11.21 10.05
CA GLU A 544 -21.47 -11.88 8.76
C GLU A 544 -22.47 -13.06 8.87
N SER A 545 -22.38 -13.85 9.93
CA SER A 545 -23.33 -14.94 10.21
C SER A 545 -24.78 -14.48 10.37
N THR A 546 -25.01 -13.30 10.93
CA THR A 546 -26.36 -12.71 11.05
C THR A 546 -26.90 -12.33 9.68
N ILE A 547 -26.06 -11.76 8.82
CA ILE A 547 -26.44 -11.39 7.45
C ILE A 547 -26.76 -12.64 6.65
N HIS A 548 -25.89 -13.65 6.66
CA HIS A 548 -26.12 -14.92 5.95
C HIS A 548 -27.40 -15.63 6.38
N ARG A 549 -27.78 -15.52 7.67
CA ARG A 549 -29.04 -16.10 8.16
C ARG A 549 -30.26 -15.30 7.70
N ALA A 550 -30.18 -13.99 7.70
CA ALA A 550 -31.32 -13.12 7.42
C ALA A 550 -31.62 -12.97 5.92
N VAL A 551 -30.56 -12.96 5.11
CA VAL A 551 -30.71 -12.77 3.65
C VAL A 551 -31.17 -14.06 3.01
N ARG A 552 -32.27 -13.99 2.27
CA ARG A 552 -32.80 -15.13 1.52
C ARG A 552 -31.92 -15.48 0.31
N ASP A 553 -32.07 -16.69 -0.18
CA ASP A 553 -31.50 -17.11 -1.46
C ASP A 553 -32.11 -16.23 -2.56
N ASP A 554 -31.35 -15.97 -3.61
CA ASP A 554 -31.73 -15.13 -4.76
C ASP A 554 -31.85 -13.60 -4.49
N ALA A 555 -31.70 -13.14 -3.24
CA ALA A 555 -31.72 -11.70 -2.96
C ALA A 555 -30.51 -10.97 -3.52
N LEU A 556 -30.62 -9.66 -3.71
CA LEU A 556 -29.49 -8.78 -4.02
C LEU A 556 -28.94 -8.15 -2.72
N VAL A 557 -27.66 -8.32 -2.46
CA VAL A 557 -26.97 -7.64 -1.36
C VAL A 557 -26.05 -6.55 -1.94
N VAL A 558 -26.31 -5.31 -1.54
CA VAL A 558 -25.45 -4.16 -1.88
C VAL A 558 -24.78 -3.69 -0.60
N ASP A 559 -23.51 -4.02 -0.44
CA ASP A 559 -22.72 -3.65 0.73
C ASP A 559 -21.97 -2.33 0.45
N TYR A 560 -22.32 -1.27 1.21
CA TYR A 560 -21.65 0.03 1.13
C TYR A 560 -20.96 0.43 2.45
N ALA A 561 -20.84 -0.52 3.37
CA ALA A 561 -20.10 -0.31 4.61
C ALA A 561 -18.58 -0.32 4.37
N VAL A 562 -17.85 0.37 5.23
CA VAL A 562 -16.38 0.34 5.28
C VAL A 562 -15.99 0.08 6.73
N PRO A 563 -15.34 -1.06 7.04
CA PRO A 563 -15.04 -2.21 6.16
C PRO A 563 -16.30 -2.94 5.69
N HIS A 564 -16.14 -3.77 4.65
CA HIS A 564 -17.23 -4.59 4.13
C HIS A 564 -17.76 -5.55 5.20
N LEU A 565 -19.08 -5.73 5.22
CA LEU A 565 -19.74 -6.59 6.21
C LEU A 565 -19.75 -8.06 5.78
N VAL A 566 -19.61 -8.31 4.48
CA VAL A 566 -19.60 -9.65 3.89
C VAL A 566 -18.32 -9.83 3.08
N PRO A 567 -17.17 -10.05 3.73
CA PRO A 567 -15.89 -10.25 3.06
C PRO A 567 -15.84 -11.56 2.25
N ARG A 568 -16.72 -12.53 2.58
CA ARG A 568 -16.87 -13.81 1.87
C ARG A 568 -18.31 -14.00 1.43
N PRO A 569 -18.71 -13.40 0.29
CA PRO A 569 -20.08 -13.52 -0.20
C PRO A 569 -20.50 -14.98 -0.40
N SER A 570 -21.72 -15.28 0.02
CA SER A 570 -22.32 -16.60 -0.23
C SER A 570 -22.76 -16.73 -1.69
N ALA A 571 -22.64 -17.93 -2.27
CA ALA A 571 -23.20 -18.20 -3.60
C ALA A 571 -24.74 -18.21 -3.65
N ARG A 572 -25.40 -18.11 -2.49
CA ARG A 572 -26.87 -18.14 -2.37
C ARG A 572 -27.53 -16.84 -2.82
N TYR A 573 -26.85 -15.71 -2.81
CA TYR A 573 -27.38 -14.39 -3.16
C TYR A 573 -26.41 -13.58 -4.01
N ALA A 574 -26.95 -12.62 -4.78
CA ALA A 574 -26.13 -11.68 -5.55
C ALA A 574 -25.42 -10.69 -4.61
N TYR A 575 -24.12 -10.46 -4.81
CA TYR A 575 -23.37 -9.50 -4.01
C TYR A 575 -22.73 -8.41 -4.86
N VAL A 576 -22.88 -7.16 -4.41
CA VAL A 576 -22.24 -5.99 -5.02
C VAL A 576 -21.59 -5.13 -3.92
N ASN A 577 -20.33 -4.77 -4.12
CA ASN A 577 -19.72 -3.70 -3.35
C ASN A 577 -20.23 -2.36 -3.88
N GLY A 578 -21.24 -1.79 -3.22
CA GLY A 578 -21.92 -0.56 -3.64
C GLY A 578 -21.14 0.71 -3.33
N ALA A 579 -20.10 0.63 -2.50
CA ALA A 579 -19.23 1.76 -2.18
C ALA A 579 -18.01 1.87 -3.11
N ALA A 580 -17.73 0.85 -3.93
CA ALA A 580 -16.63 0.85 -4.87
C ALA A 580 -17.12 1.18 -6.29
N LEU A 581 -16.44 2.10 -6.93
CA LEU A 581 -16.64 2.44 -8.35
C LEU A 581 -15.50 1.86 -9.17
N VAL A 582 -15.79 1.49 -10.42
CA VAL A 582 -14.78 1.15 -11.43
C VAL A 582 -14.44 2.39 -12.25
N TYR A 583 -13.23 2.44 -12.76
CA TYR A 583 -12.78 3.53 -13.61
C TYR A 583 -11.92 3.01 -14.77
N ASP A 584 -11.83 3.79 -15.85
CA ASP A 584 -10.98 3.45 -16.98
C ASP A 584 -9.49 3.72 -16.64
N ALA A 585 -8.68 2.65 -16.69
CA ALA A 585 -7.30 2.64 -16.19
C ALA A 585 -6.25 3.22 -17.16
N LYS A 586 -6.62 3.68 -18.35
CA LYS A 586 -5.64 3.97 -19.42
C LYS A 586 -4.62 5.06 -19.10
N ASP A 587 -4.82 5.97 -18.17
CA ASP A 587 -3.83 6.98 -17.74
C ASP A 587 -4.00 7.33 -16.27
N THR A 588 -4.39 6.33 -15.48
CA THR A 588 -4.96 6.53 -14.18
C THR A 588 -4.47 5.46 -13.23
N ASP A 589 -4.09 5.88 -12.05
CA ASP A 589 -3.80 4.99 -10.94
C ASP A 589 -4.51 5.52 -9.69
N LEU A 590 -5.70 5.01 -9.45
CA LEU A 590 -6.51 5.33 -8.28
C LEU A 590 -6.66 4.15 -7.31
N THR A 591 -5.93 3.05 -7.53
CA THR A 591 -6.05 1.87 -6.67
C THR A 591 -5.71 2.24 -5.24
N PHE A 592 -6.72 2.21 -4.39
CA PHE A 592 -6.56 2.41 -2.96
C PHE A 592 -5.91 1.16 -2.34
N CYS A 593 -5.05 1.36 -1.33
CA CYS A 593 -4.45 0.23 -0.61
C CYS A 593 -5.53 -0.77 -0.20
N HIS A 594 -5.40 -2.04 -0.55
CA HIS A 594 -6.31 -3.15 -0.26
C HIS A 594 -7.58 -3.24 -1.13
N ASP A 595 -7.82 -2.32 -2.06
CA ASP A 595 -8.95 -2.44 -2.99
C ASP A 595 -8.60 -3.28 -4.22
N VAL A 596 -9.62 -3.83 -4.86
CA VAL A 596 -9.45 -4.54 -6.13
C VAL A 596 -8.92 -3.56 -7.18
N GLN A 597 -7.90 -3.96 -7.91
CA GLN A 597 -7.30 -3.12 -8.95
C GLN A 597 -8.36 -2.62 -9.95
N GLY A 598 -8.34 -1.33 -10.22
CA GLY A 598 -9.32 -0.67 -11.09
C GLY A 598 -10.58 -0.21 -10.36
N THR A 599 -10.63 -0.33 -9.03
CA THR A 599 -11.71 0.21 -8.20
C THR A 599 -11.24 1.37 -7.33
N VAL A 600 -12.18 2.20 -6.93
CA VAL A 600 -11.96 3.34 -6.04
C VAL A 600 -13.17 3.54 -5.13
N PRO A 601 -12.98 3.90 -3.84
CA PRO A 601 -14.10 4.27 -2.98
C PRO A 601 -14.88 5.46 -3.54
N ALA A 602 -16.20 5.37 -3.55
CA ALA A 602 -17.08 6.43 -4.07
C ALA A 602 -16.84 7.79 -3.39
N CYS A 603 -16.47 7.79 -2.11
CA CYS A 603 -16.16 9.04 -1.38
C CYS A 603 -14.84 9.69 -1.83
N LEU A 604 -13.84 8.91 -2.25
CA LEU A 604 -12.63 9.45 -2.89
C LEU A 604 -12.97 9.96 -4.30
N ALA A 605 -13.74 9.20 -5.07
CA ALA A 605 -14.20 9.64 -6.38
C ALA A 605 -14.99 10.96 -6.31
N ALA A 606 -15.80 11.17 -5.26
CA ALA A 606 -16.51 12.43 -5.04
C ALA A 606 -15.55 13.63 -4.91
N ALA A 607 -14.49 13.50 -4.12
CA ALA A 607 -13.50 14.57 -3.97
C ALA A 607 -12.78 14.88 -5.29
N ILE A 608 -12.52 13.86 -6.12
CA ILE A 608 -11.97 14.02 -7.47
C ILE A 608 -12.97 14.72 -8.40
N VAL A 609 -14.25 14.36 -8.33
CA VAL A 609 -15.32 15.01 -9.10
C VAL A 609 -15.42 16.50 -8.73
N HIS A 610 -15.37 16.81 -7.43
CA HIS A 610 -15.33 18.22 -6.97
C HIS A 610 -14.17 19.00 -7.60
N ALA A 611 -12.97 18.40 -7.61
CA ALA A 611 -11.78 19.05 -8.16
C ALA A 611 -11.85 19.21 -9.68
N ARG A 612 -12.46 18.27 -10.39
CA ARG A 612 -12.57 18.29 -11.85
C ARG A 612 -13.65 19.24 -12.37
N ASP A 613 -14.76 19.32 -11.66
CA ASP A 613 -15.85 20.25 -11.97
C ASP A 613 -15.62 21.66 -11.37
N ASP A 614 -14.53 21.83 -10.59
CA ASP A 614 -14.20 23.05 -9.86
C ASP A 614 -15.40 23.65 -9.10
N LEU A 615 -16.07 22.79 -8.30
CA LEU A 615 -17.34 23.16 -7.70
C LEU A 615 -17.23 24.31 -6.70
N GLY A 616 -16.05 24.63 -6.19
CA GLY A 616 -15.80 25.77 -5.30
C GLY A 616 -16.54 25.74 -3.96
N ALA A 617 -17.28 24.68 -3.67
CA ALA A 617 -18.14 24.54 -2.52
C ALA A 617 -17.71 23.38 -1.60
N HIS A 618 -18.05 23.47 -0.32
CA HIS A 618 -17.97 22.36 0.61
C HIS A 618 -19.12 21.36 0.37
N GLU A 619 -18.86 20.07 0.60
CA GLU A 619 -19.88 19.02 0.69
C GLU A 619 -19.82 18.43 2.11
N THR A 620 -20.63 18.97 3.01
CA THR A 620 -20.71 18.56 4.43
C THR A 620 -22.18 18.48 4.88
N GLY A 621 -22.44 18.03 6.10
CA GLY A 621 -23.78 17.99 6.64
C GLY A 621 -24.72 16.94 6.02
N PRO A 622 -26.02 17.20 5.97
CA PRO A 622 -27.02 16.30 5.39
C PRO A 622 -26.83 16.09 3.89
N ILE A 623 -27.31 14.95 3.39
CA ILE A 623 -27.31 14.67 1.96
C ILE A 623 -28.59 15.23 1.34
N ASP A 624 -28.44 16.04 0.31
CA ASP A 624 -29.56 16.45 -0.53
C ASP A 624 -29.99 15.29 -1.42
N VAL A 625 -31.17 14.76 -1.15
CA VAL A 625 -31.73 13.59 -1.84
C VAL A 625 -32.07 13.90 -3.30
N ASP A 626 -32.47 15.13 -3.59
CA ASP A 626 -32.87 15.56 -4.93
C ASP A 626 -31.66 15.77 -5.85
N ALA A 627 -30.47 15.96 -5.27
CA ALA A 627 -29.22 16.10 -6.01
C ALA A 627 -28.55 14.76 -6.37
N LEU A 628 -29.03 13.60 -5.90
CA LEU A 628 -28.34 12.31 -6.06
C LEU A 628 -28.16 11.90 -7.53
N ASP A 629 -29.15 12.09 -8.38
CA ASP A 629 -29.05 11.78 -9.81
C ASP A 629 -28.03 12.66 -10.50
N GLY A 630 -27.94 13.93 -10.10
CA GLY A 630 -26.92 14.86 -10.58
C GLY A 630 -25.51 14.45 -10.17
N TRP A 631 -25.32 13.93 -8.96
CA TRP A 631 -24.03 13.40 -8.50
C TRP A 631 -23.58 12.18 -9.31
N TRP A 632 -24.51 11.27 -9.60
CA TRP A 632 -24.21 10.13 -10.44
C TRP A 632 -23.82 10.55 -11.86
N ALA A 633 -24.61 11.44 -12.49
CA ALA A 633 -24.31 11.96 -13.83
C ALA A 633 -22.94 12.66 -13.92
N ARG A 634 -22.52 13.38 -12.86
CA ARG A 634 -21.17 13.97 -12.78
C ARG A 634 -20.10 12.88 -12.75
N ALA A 635 -20.26 11.85 -11.92
CA ALA A 635 -19.32 10.76 -11.80
C ALA A 635 -19.16 10.00 -13.14
N GLU A 636 -20.25 9.70 -13.84
CA GLU A 636 -20.24 9.06 -15.16
C GLU A 636 -19.48 9.90 -16.22
N ARG A 637 -19.72 11.21 -16.26
CA ARG A 637 -18.98 12.12 -17.17
C ARG A 637 -17.48 12.07 -16.93
N HIS A 638 -17.05 11.88 -15.69
CA HIS A 638 -15.65 11.74 -15.35
C HIS A 638 -15.09 10.32 -15.50
N GLY A 639 -15.91 9.37 -16.00
CA GLY A 639 -15.48 8.00 -16.32
C GLY A 639 -15.54 7.03 -15.15
N PHE A 640 -16.21 7.39 -14.05
CA PHE A 640 -16.56 6.45 -13.00
C PHE A 640 -17.79 5.64 -13.38
N ARG A 641 -17.81 4.36 -13.04
CA ARG A 641 -18.90 3.44 -13.34
C ARG A 641 -19.20 2.59 -12.13
N LEU A 642 -20.39 1.99 -12.09
CA LEU A 642 -20.76 1.05 -11.05
C LEU A 642 -19.87 -0.19 -11.09
N ASN A 643 -19.59 -0.74 -9.93
CA ASN A 643 -18.96 -2.05 -9.83
C ASN A 643 -19.98 -3.10 -10.33
N PRO A 644 -19.63 -3.94 -11.31
CA PRO A 644 -20.57 -4.93 -11.86
C PRO A 644 -21.02 -5.98 -10.83
N GLY A 645 -20.24 -6.15 -9.75
CA GLY A 645 -20.45 -7.20 -8.75
C GLY A 645 -20.07 -8.60 -9.28
N ALA A 646 -20.13 -9.59 -8.40
CA ALA A 646 -20.08 -10.98 -8.82
C ALA A 646 -21.38 -11.31 -9.57
N ALA A 647 -21.27 -11.76 -10.82
CA ALA A 647 -22.43 -12.22 -11.56
C ALA A 647 -23.01 -13.45 -10.84
N VAL A 648 -24.25 -13.39 -10.44
CA VAL A 648 -25.02 -14.62 -10.16
C VAL A 648 -25.11 -15.34 -11.51
N ARG A 649 -24.54 -16.53 -11.61
CA ARG A 649 -24.88 -17.42 -12.70
C ARG A 649 -26.37 -17.75 -12.49
N CYS A 650 -27.23 -17.15 -13.32
CA CYS A 650 -28.55 -17.70 -13.51
C CYS A 650 -28.35 -19.15 -13.97
N ALA A 651 -28.79 -20.10 -13.16
CA ALA A 651 -28.84 -21.51 -13.50
C ALA A 651 -29.88 -21.73 -14.58
#